data_b032532c8f5c44163ee1a21e79d1ee15
#
_entry.id   b032532c8f5c44163ee1a21e79d1ee15
#
_cell.length_a   1.000
_cell.length_b   1.000
_cell.length_c   1.000
_cell.angle_alpha   90.00
_cell.angle_beta   90.00
_cell.angle_gamma   90.00
#
_symmetry.space_group_name_H-M   'P 1'
#
loop_
_entity.id
_entity.type
_entity.pdbx_description
1 polymer ?
#
loop_
_entity_poly.entity_id
_entity_poly.type
_entity_poly.pdbx_seq_one_letter_code
_entity_poly.pdbx_strand_id
1 'polypeptide(L)'
;MNNPSENRPKRHLCIGLLAHVDAGKTTLSEAMLYTAGSIRKMGRGDNKDAFLDTFALERARGITIFSKQARLALDENTEVFLLDTPGHVDFSAEMERTLQILDYAILVVSGADGVQGHTETLWKLLTRYEIPTFLFVNKMDQEGTDRKKLMQNLQKYLSGNCLDFTSEQGIDGLLSDEIFAENAAVCDEAVLERYLETGEMEKEDLVSMISKRKIFPCFFGSALKLNGVEEMMHAVSVLTREPSYPEAFGAKVYKIARDEQGNRLTFLKVTGGCLNVKEELLEEKVNQIRIYSGAKYETAGQVKAGEVCAVTGLSKTYPGEGIGCESESFLPVLEPVLTYQIRIPQDCDVHKMLQNLKQLEEEEPLLHIVWNERLGEIHAQLMGEVQTEILKSMIEERFGVRVEFGAGNIVYKETIRNTVEGVGHFEPLRHYAEVHLLLEPGEPGSGLHFLSNCSEDVLDKNWQRLILTHLEEKEHLGVLSGSPVTDMQITLVSGRAHQKHTEGGDFRQATYRAVRQGLKKAESVLLEPYYEYRLEVPSEMVGRALTDLQRMNGTFGSPEQVGEMAVLSGEAPVALMQDYQREVISYTKGRGRLSCSLSGYKPSSNAEEVLTAIGYDSERDLENPTGSVFCAHGAGFVVPWDQVEDYMHLESVFKPKEEPEQDPFDEQAVSAAVRRARYVSSLSPEEERELEEMAEASRRKREQARKKYSYRKTELDTGSNSTGEYKSRKRERRKEYLLVDGYNIIFAWEELRELAKINIDGARGRLMDILSNYQGIRKCTLILVFDAYKVEGFPGEIQQYHNIHVVYTKEAETADQYIEKVAHEIGRKYEVTVATSDGTEQVIIRGQGCHLLSAKELHTEIVLAQKELRENHMEKAESTKNYLFHYLDEETAKEMEEVRLGKENASVGSDENIPDGNRCS
;
A
#
# COMPACT_ATOMS: atom_id res chain seq x y z
N MET A 1 5.83 63.23 1.38
CA MET A 1 6.08 62.40 0.21
C MET A 1 6.04 60.96 0.72
N ASN A 2 4.92 60.29 0.61
CA ASN A 2 4.80 58.90 1.03
C ASN A 2 5.51 58.02 0.00
N ASN A 3 6.40 57.19 0.49
CA ASN A 3 7.13 56.23 -0.32
C ASN A 3 6.15 55.19 -0.91
N PRO A 4 6.15 54.91 -2.24
CA PRO A 4 5.22 53.94 -2.85
C PRO A 4 5.58 52.47 -2.59
N SER A 5 6.57 52.17 -1.76
CA SER A 5 7.05 50.82 -1.47
C SER A 5 6.35 50.10 -0.30
N GLU A 6 5.40 50.75 0.40
CA GLU A 6 4.83 50.20 1.64
C GLU A 6 3.54 49.38 1.47
N ASN A 7 3.08 49.06 0.27
CA ASN A 7 1.74 48.45 0.10
C ASN A 7 1.69 47.26 -0.85
N ARG A 8 2.75 46.46 -0.95
CA ARG A 8 2.55 45.10 -1.53
C ARG A 8 2.13 44.17 -0.40
N PRO A 9 1.05 43.36 -0.60
CA PRO A 9 0.66 42.36 0.37
C PRO A 9 1.87 41.41 0.60
N LYS A 10 2.21 41.19 1.86
CA LYS A 10 3.24 40.20 2.20
C LYS A 10 2.75 38.82 1.78
N ARG A 11 3.64 38.06 1.19
CA ARG A 11 3.43 36.65 0.84
C ARG A 11 3.65 35.81 2.08
N HIS A 12 2.71 34.89 2.37
CA HIS A 12 2.77 33.97 3.50
C HIS A 12 3.04 32.55 3.02
N LEU A 13 4.01 31.87 3.64
CA LEU A 13 4.36 30.49 3.35
C LEU A 13 4.40 29.67 4.63
N CYS A 14 3.82 28.47 4.61
CA CYS A 14 3.93 27.50 5.68
C CYS A 14 4.96 26.44 5.30
N ILE A 15 6.11 26.42 5.99
CA ILE A 15 7.23 25.53 5.67
C ILE A 15 7.52 24.60 6.85
N GLY A 16 7.51 23.28 6.59
CA GLY A 16 7.87 22.27 7.57
C GLY A 16 9.34 21.87 7.52
N LEU A 17 9.97 21.74 8.69
CA LEU A 17 11.28 21.10 8.82
C LEU A 17 11.11 19.64 9.24
N LEU A 18 11.61 18.72 8.42
CA LEU A 18 11.55 17.28 8.65
C LEU A 18 12.97 16.72 8.67
N ALA A 19 13.19 15.74 9.53
CA ALA A 19 14.50 15.10 9.62
C ALA A 19 14.39 13.75 10.35
N HIS A 20 15.32 12.86 10.05
CA HIS A 20 15.64 11.77 10.98
C HIS A 20 16.26 12.33 12.28
N VAL A 21 16.14 11.57 13.37
CA VAL A 21 16.77 11.90 14.66
C VAL A 21 18.25 12.21 14.45
N ASP A 22 18.76 13.19 15.17
CA ASP A 22 20.16 13.65 15.12
C ASP A 22 20.65 14.22 13.77
N ALA A 23 19.82 14.37 12.74
CA ALA A 23 20.24 15.04 11.50
C ALA A 23 20.52 16.55 11.69
N GLY A 24 20.12 17.12 12.83
CA GLY A 24 20.35 18.53 13.19
C GLY A 24 19.22 19.45 12.78
N LYS A 25 17.98 18.97 12.78
CA LYS A 25 16.78 19.75 12.49
C LYS A 25 16.63 21.00 13.37
N THR A 26 16.62 20.82 14.70
CA THR A 26 16.54 21.93 15.67
C THR A 26 17.70 22.93 15.51
N THR A 27 18.89 22.44 15.15
CA THR A 27 20.03 23.32 14.86
C THR A 27 19.80 24.17 13.61
N LEU A 28 19.15 23.58 12.57
CA LEU A 28 18.80 24.29 11.34
C LEU A 28 17.69 25.32 11.59
N SER A 29 16.66 24.97 12.35
CA SER A 29 15.58 25.91 12.70
C SER A 29 16.10 27.11 13.49
N GLU A 30 16.98 26.87 14.46
CA GLU A 30 17.66 27.93 15.21
C GLU A 30 18.55 28.80 14.31
N ALA A 31 19.31 28.19 13.38
CA ALA A 31 20.14 28.89 12.42
C ALA A 31 19.31 29.78 11.48
N MET A 32 18.18 29.29 10.98
CA MET A 32 17.26 30.05 10.14
C MET A 32 16.67 31.25 10.90
N LEU A 33 16.19 31.04 12.14
CA LEU A 33 15.65 32.09 13.00
C LEU A 33 16.71 33.15 13.36
N TYR A 34 17.96 32.75 13.60
CA TYR A 34 19.07 33.65 13.89
C TYR A 34 19.45 34.46 12.65
N THR A 35 19.60 33.83 11.49
CA THR A 35 19.93 34.50 10.22
C THR A 35 18.83 35.47 9.81
N ALA A 36 17.55 35.13 10.01
CA ALA A 36 16.43 36.04 9.79
C ALA A 36 16.31 37.16 10.85
N GLY A 37 17.15 37.15 11.88
CA GLY A 37 17.10 38.15 12.96
C GLY A 37 15.92 38.02 13.92
N SER A 38 15.15 36.94 13.84
CA SER A 38 14.01 36.66 14.73
C SER A 38 14.45 36.35 16.16
N ILE A 39 15.65 35.81 16.33
CA ILE A 39 16.29 35.56 17.63
C ILE A 39 17.67 36.22 17.70
N ARG A 40 18.03 36.68 18.86
CA ARG A 40 19.32 37.41 19.08
C ARG A 40 20.52 36.51 19.29
N LYS A 41 20.28 35.26 19.71
CA LYS A 41 21.30 34.26 20.01
C LYS A 41 20.79 32.93 19.51
N MET A 42 21.62 32.22 18.78
CA MET A 42 21.34 30.88 18.37
C MET A 42 21.40 29.95 19.59
N GLY A 43 20.28 29.28 19.90
CA GLY A 43 20.21 28.21 20.90
C GLY A 43 20.86 26.93 20.39
N ARG A 44 21.13 25.99 21.29
CA ARG A 44 21.66 24.66 20.97
C ARG A 44 20.91 23.59 21.76
N GLY A 45 20.48 22.53 21.07
CA GLY A 45 19.86 21.39 21.72
C GLY A 45 20.75 20.78 22.82
N ASP A 46 22.06 20.65 22.55
CA ASP A 46 23.05 20.13 23.50
C ASP A 46 23.14 21.00 24.79
N ASN A 47 22.96 22.30 24.67
CA ASN A 47 22.99 23.23 25.80
C ASN A 47 21.62 23.42 26.46
N LYS A 48 20.55 22.79 25.92
CA LYS A 48 19.17 22.90 26.41
C LYS A 48 18.61 24.32 26.41
N ASP A 49 19.11 25.18 25.53
CA ASP A 49 18.73 26.60 25.39
C ASP A 49 18.11 26.94 24.02
N ALA A 50 17.66 25.89 23.25
CA ALA A 50 16.99 26.11 21.99
C ALA A 50 15.65 26.83 22.18
N PHE A 51 15.36 27.78 21.27
CA PHE A 51 14.17 28.65 21.33
C PHE A 51 12.87 27.87 21.14
N LEU A 52 12.89 26.83 20.27
CA LEU A 52 11.74 26.03 19.96
C LEU A 52 11.49 24.87 20.94
N ASP A 53 12.53 24.40 21.68
CA ASP A 53 12.36 23.34 22.68
C ASP A 53 11.74 23.92 23.95
N THR A 54 10.40 24.03 23.97
CA THR A 54 9.66 24.66 25.07
C THR A 54 9.31 23.67 26.17
N PHE A 55 9.22 22.35 25.88
CA PHE A 55 8.87 21.31 26.84
C PHE A 55 10.10 20.81 27.61
N ALA A 56 9.95 20.54 28.91
CA ALA A 56 11.07 20.15 29.77
C ALA A 56 11.75 18.83 29.31
N LEU A 57 10.97 17.87 28.84
CA LEU A 57 11.47 16.59 28.35
C LEU A 57 12.20 16.73 26.99
N GLU A 58 11.75 17.62 26.10
CA GLU A 58 12.46 17.93 24.85
C GLU A 58 13.88 18.43 25.17
N ARG A 59 13.97 19.37 26.10
CA ARG A 59 15.26 19.87 26.57
C ARG A 59 16.11 18.82 27.28
N ALA A 60 15.49 17.93 28.04
CA ALA A 60 16.21 16.87 28.74
C ALA A 60 16.84 15.85 27.80
N ARG A 61 16.12 15.50 26.73
CA ARG A 61 16.50 14.45 25.76
C ARG A 61 17.15 14.97 24.50
N GLY A 62 16.99 16.26 24.19
CA GLY A 62 17.48 16.86 22.93
C GLY A 62 16.68 16.42 21.70
N ILE A 63 15.42 15.99 21.86
CA ILE A 63 14.53 15.57 20.76
C ILE A 63 13.28 16.45 20.75
N THR A 64 12.80 16.81 19.55
CA THR A 64 11.51 17.46 19.37
C THR A 64 10.41 16.43 19.49
N ILE A 65 9.44 16.65 20.38
CA ILE A 65 8.31 15.76 20.66
C ILE A 65 7.05 16.29 19.99
N PHE A 66 6.79 17.58 20.13
CA PHE A 66 5.61 18.27 19.61
C PHE A 66 5.99 19.23 18.48
N SER A 67 5.14 19.34 17.49
CA SER A 67 5.29 20.33 16.44
C SER A 67 5.25 21.75 17.02
N LYS A 68 6.24 22.55 16.69
CA LYS A 68 6.37 23.94 17.15
C LYS A 68 6.30 24.90 15.97
N GLN A 69 5.75 26.06 16.23
CA GLN A 69 5.62 27.15 15.27
C GLN A 69 6.57 28.29 15.58
N ALA A 70 7.21 28.82 14.54
CA ALA A 70 7.95 30.11 14.63
C ALA A 70 7.64 30.95 13.39
N ARG A 71 7.77 32.30 13.56
CA ARG A 71 7.66 33.24 12.45
C ARG A 71 9.05 33.78 12.12
N LEU A 72 9.35 33.82 10.82
CA LEU A 72 10.57 34.45 10.32
C LEU A 72 10.29 35.17 8.99
N ALA A 73 11.01 36.27 8.74
CA ALA A 73 10.99 36.95 7.45
C ALA A 73 12.16 36.45 6.60
N LEU A 74 11.90 35.91 5.41
CA LEU A 74 12.96 35.56 4.46
C LEU A 74 13.47 36.80 3.73
N ASP A 75 12.57 37.71 3.41
CA ASP A 75 12.84 39.02 2.81
C ASP A 75 11.76 40.05 3.21
N GLU A 76 11.81 41.27 2.64
CA GLU A 76 10.83 42.32 2.95
C GLU A 76 9.38 41.97 2.62
N ASN A 77 9.18 41.06 1.64
CA ASN A 77 7.88 40.72 1.10
C ASN A 77 7.42 39.30 1.47
N THR A 78 8.29 38.45 2.05
CA THR A 78 8.00 37.03 2.32
C THR A 78 8.10 36.72 3.81
N GLU A 79 7.00 36.36 4.41
CA GLU A 79 6.93 35.90 5.80
C GLU A 79 6.66 34.38 5.81
N VAL A 80 7.41 33.63 6.64
CA VAL A 80 7.30 32.19 6.76
C VAL A 80 6.81 31.78 8.14
N PHE A 81 5.79 30.92 8.16
CA PHE A 81 5.42 30.13 9.31
C PHE A 81 6.24 28.84 9.29
N LEU A 82 7.30 28.80 10.06
CA LEU A 82 8.17 27.62 10.17
C LEU A 82 7.59 26.66 11.18
N LEU A 83 7.33 25.43 10.75
CA LEU A 83 6.84 24.33 11.59
C LEU A 83 7.99 23.35 11.83
N ASP A 84 8.49 23.31 13.06
CA ASP A 84 9.48 22.32 13.50
C ASP A 84 8.75 21.05 13.94
N THR A 85 8.89 19.96 13.16
CA THR A 85 8.13 18.70 13.37
C THR A 85 8.93 17.70 14.22
N PRO A 86 8.29 16.74 14.90
CA PRO A 86 9.00 15.65 15.55
C PRO A 86 9.89 14.87 14.57
N GLY A 87 11.09 14.48 15.02
CA GLY A 87 12.04 13.70 14.23
C GLY A 87 12.09 12.22 14.63
N HIS A 88 11.43 11.82 15.72
CA HIS A 88 11.41 10.44 16.21
C HIS A 88 10.20 9.68 15.67
N VAL A 89 10.40 8.40 15.34
CA VAL A 89 9.35 7.54 14.73
C VAL A 89 8.11 7.45 15.62
N ASP A 90 8.25 7.39 16.94
CA ASP A 90 7.13 7.33 17.90
C ASP A 90 6.17 8.52 17.81
N PHE A 91 6.59 9.65 17.21
CA PHE A 91 5.77 10.86 17.04
C PHE A 91 5.42 11.14 15.57
N SER A 92 5.57 10.15 14.75
CA SER A 92 5.32 10.27 13.29
C SER A 92 3.88 10.67 12.97
N ALA A 93 2.92 10.30 13.80
CA ALA A 93 1.52 10.67 13.62
C ALA A 93 1.27 12.18 13.77
N GLU A 94 1.87 12.84 14.75
CA GLU A 94 1.79 14.31 14.87
C GLU A 94 2.51 15.01 13.73
N MET A 95 3.65 14.46 13.31
CA MET A 95 4.37 14.96 12.14
C MET A 95 3.49 14.83 10.89
N GLU A 96 2.84 13.69 10.65
CA GLU A 96 1.99 13.46 9.48
C GLU A 96 0.81 14.43 9.42
N ARG A 97 0.15 14.71 10.55
CA ARG A 97 -0.90 15.75 10.62
C ARG A 97 -0.38 17.13 10.26
N THR A 98 0.85 17.45 10.65
CA THR A 98 1.48 18.72 10.31
C THR A 98 1.77 18.83 8.81
N LEU A 99 2.09 17.70 8.12
CA LEU A 99 2.32 17.72 6.67
C LEU A 99 1.13 18.26 5.88
N GLN A 100 -0.08 18.02 6.33
CA GLN A 100 -1.31 18.37 5.59
C GLN A 100 -1.57 19.88 5.47
N ILE A 101 -0.84 20.71 6.22
CA ILE A 101 -0.95 22.17 6.17
C ILE A 101 0.27 22.86 5.55
N LEU A 102 1.31 22.10 5.14
CA LEU A 102 2.53 22.65 4.57
C LEU A 102 2.35 23.07 3.12
N ASP A 103 2.95 24.20 2.75
CA ASP A 103 3.11 24.60 1.36
C ASP A 103 4.40 24.05 0.76
N TYR A 104 5.45 23.96 1.58
CA TYR A 104 6.75 23.41 1.26
C TYR A 104 7.36 22.67 2.45
N ALA A 105 8.29 21.79 2.17
CA ALA A 105 9.07 21.11 3.19
C ALA A 105 10.58 21.30 2.97
N ILE A 106 11.34 21.34 4.07
CA ILE A 106 12.79 21.23 4.06
C ILE A 106 13.14 19.91 4.75
N LEU A 107 13.62 18.94 3.98
CA LEU A 107 14.08 17.66 4.48
C LEU A 107 15.58 17.75 4.82
N VAL A 108 15.90 17.60 6.10
CA VAL A 108 17.28 17.69 6.60
C VAL A 108 17.90 16.29 6.64
N VAL A 109 19.04 16.14 5.98
CA VAL A 109 19.80 14.88 5.91
C VAL A 109 21.17 15.09 6.57
N SER A 110 21.64 14.11 7.35
CA SER A 110 22.98 14.16 7.93
C SER A 110 24.04 13.85 6.88
N GLY A 111 25.01 14.73 6.67
CA GLY A 111 26.13 14.50 5.76
C GLY A 111 27.07 13.37 6.21
N ALA A 112 27.10 13.07 7.51
CA ALA A 112 27.89 11.96 8.04
C ALA A 112 27.23 10.58 7.81
N ASP A 113 25.87 10.53 7.91
CA ASP A 113 25.12 9.28 7.89
C ASP A 113 24.43 9.04 6.53
N GLY A 114 24.19 10.07 5.72
CA GLY A 114 23.45 9.98 4.45
C GLY A 114 21.95 9.75 4.66
N VAL A 115 21.30 9.18 3.65
CA VAL A 115 19.88 8.81 3.69
C VAL A 115 19.69 7.57 4.57
N GLN A 116 18.82 7.69 5.57
CA GLN A 116 18.50 6.64 6.54
C GLN A 116 17.05 6.16 6.34
N GLY A 117 16.67 4.97 6.89
CA GLY A 117 15.35 4.40 6.71
C GLY A 117 14.18 5.34 7.06
N HIS A 118 14.29 6.09 8.17
CA HIS A 118 13.25 7.07 8.49
C HIS A 118 13.21 8.25 7.50
N THR A 119 14.34 8.65 6.92
CA THR A 119 14.37 9.65 5.84
C THR A 119 13.60 9.17 4.61
N GLU A 120 13.70 7.88 4.27
CA GLU A 120 12.92 7.26 3.19
C GLU A 120 11.41 7.26 3.51
N THR A 121 11.04 6.97 4.77
CA THR A 121 9.63 7.06 5.23
C THR A 121 9.09 8.49 5.09
N LEU A 122 9.85 9.48 5.56
CA LEU A 122 9.49 10.90 5.41
C LEU A 122 9.33 11.27 3.92
N TRP A 123 10.21 10.78 3.06
CA TRP A 123 10.14 11.01 1.62
C TRP A 123 8.89 10.40 0.99
N LYS A 124 8.52 9.17 1.38
CA LYS A 124 7.27 8.51 0.94
C LYS A 124 6.04 9.34 1.34
N LEU A 125 6.01 9.85 2.58
CA LEU A 125 4.92 10.72 3.05
C LEU A 125 4.87 12.05 2.29
N LEU A 126 6.01 12.74 2.11
CA LEU A 126 6.10 13.96 1.32
C LEU A 126 5.63 13.75 -0.13
N THR A 127 5.86 12.55 -0.68
CA THR A 127 5.37 12.18 -2.01
C THR A 127 3.86 11.93 -2.01
N ARG A 128 3.33 11.23 -1.00
CA ARG A 128 1.90 10.97 -0.86
C ARG A 128 1.07 12.25 -0.73
N TYR A 129 1.58 13.21 0.05
CA TYR A 129 0.92 14.52 0.26
C TYR A 129 1.29 15.55 -0.80
N GLU A 130 2.05 15.16 -1.83
CA GLU A 130 2.47 16.00 -2.95
C GLU A 130 3.18 17.31 -2.52
N ILE A 131 3.90 17.31 -1.37
CA ILE A 131 4.53 18.51 -0.82
C ILE A 131 5.84 18.82 -1.55
N PRO A 132 6.00 19.99 -2.19
CA PRO A 132 7.25 20.44 -2.77
C PRO A 132 8.36 20.49 -1.73
N THR A 133 9.53 19.89 -2.04
CA THR A 133 10.54 19.60 -1.03
C THR A 133 11.91 20.14 -1.42
N PHE A 134 12.54 20.88 -0.52
CA PHE A 134 13.95 21.23 -0.53
C PHE A 134 14.73 20.27 0.36
N LEU A 135 15.97 19.98 0.03
CA LEU A 135 16.85 19.13 0.83
C LEU A 135 18.02 19.97 1.39
N PHE A 136 18.30 19.81 2.66
CA PHE A 136 19.48 20.39 3.29
C PHE A 136 20.36 19.30 3.88
N VAL A 137 21.51 19.06 3.26
CA VAL A 137 22.52 18.12 3.74
C VAL A 137 23.38 18.84 4.78
N ASN A 138 23.09 18.55 6.02
CA ASN A 138 23.70 19.20 7.20
C ASN A 138 24.97 18.48 7.66
N LYS A 139 25.74 19.10 8.56
CA LYS A 139 26.96 18.54 9.16
C LYS A 139 28.10 18.30 8.15
N MET A 140 28.17 19.06 7.06
CA MET A 140 29.24 18.96 6.07
C MET A 140 30.63 19.36 6.60
N ASP A 141 30.70 19.86 7.81
CA ASP A 141 31.92 20.20 8.53
C ASP A 141 32.56 19.01 9.29
N GLN A 142 31.91 17.81 9.26
CA GLN A 142 32.47 16.62 9.85
C GLN A 142 33.45 15.94 8.89
N GLU A 143 34.47 15.27 9.46
CA GLU A 143 35.47 14.53 8.68
C GLU A 143 34.84 13.36 7.95
N GLY A 144 35.22 13.14 6.69
CA GLY A 144 34.75 12.03 5.87
C GLY A 144 33.49 12.33 5.03
N THR A 145 32.91 13.54 5.14
CA THR A 145 31.79 13.95 4.28
C THR A 145 32.26 14.23 2.85
N ASP A 146 31.57 13.64 1.88
CA ASP A 146 31.86 13.79 0.44
C ASP A 146 30.58 14.19 -0.30
N ARG A 147 30.52 15.43 -0.77
CA ARG A 147 29.38 16.01 -1.45
C ARG A 147 28.92 15.18 -2.68
N LYS A 148 29.86 14.67 -3.48
CA LYS A 148 29.52 13.88 -4.66
C LYS A 148 28.87 12.54 -4.32
N LYS A 149 29.44 11.85 -3.31
CA LYS A 149 28.86 10.58 -2.81
C LYS A 149 27.48 10.80 -2.18
N LEU A 150 27.32 11.88 -1.43
CA LEU A 150 26.04 12.24 -0.81
C LEU A 150 24.99 12.59 -1.88
N MET A 151 25.37 13.30 -2.94
CA MET A 151 24.48 13.58 -4.05
C MET A 151 23.99 12.28 -4.74
N GLN A 152 24.91 11.34 -4.99
CA GLN A 152 24.57 10.03 -5.52
C GLN A 152 23.67 9.22 -4.57
N ASN A 153 23.87 9.35 -3.26
CA ASN A 153 23.05 8.73 -2.24
C ASN A 153 21.62 9.29 -2.26
N LEU A 154 21.45 10.61 -2.32
CA LEU A 154 20.15 11.28 -2.46
C LEU A 154 19.44 10.82 -3.75
N GLN A 155 20.17 10.82 -4.87
CA GLN A 155 19.61 10.39 -6.17
C GLN A 155 19.19 8.92 -6.19
N LYS A 156 19.96 8.05 -5.53
CA LYS A 156 19.65 6.61 -5.46
C LYS A 156 18.42 6.30 -4.59
N TYR A 157 18.32 6.91 -3.40
CA TYR A 157 17.34 6.51 -2.39
C TYR A 157 16.09 7.40 -2.34
N LEU A 158 16.16 8.64 -2.82
CA LEU A 158 15.02 9.56 -2.80
C LEU A 158 14.47 9.79 -4.22
N SER A 159 15.22 10.48 -5.07
CA SER A 159 14.81 10.73 -6.45
C SER A 159 15.99 11.05 -7.36
N GLY A 160 16.04 10.48 -8.57
CA GLY A 160 17.00 10.86 -9.61
C GLY A 160 16.99 12.35 -9.95
N ASN A 161 15.90 13.07 -9.65
CA ASN A 161 15.70 14.49 -9.93
C ASN A 161 16.19 15.41 -8.78
N CYS A 162 16.94 14.89 -7.81
CA CYS A 162 17.68 15.69 -6.85
C CYS A 162 18.82 16.39 -7.57
N LEU A 163 18.86 17.73 -7.48
CA LEU A 163 19.87 18.57 -8.12
C LEU A 163 20.58 19.45 -7.10
N ASP A 164 21.88 19.66 -7.28
CA ASP A 164 22.71 20.48 -6.40
C ASP A 164 22.54 21.96 -6.72
N PHE A 165 21.96 22.70 -5.78
CA PHE A 165 21.70 24.14 -5.88
C PHE A 165 22.72 24.99 -5.13
N THR A 166 23.77 24.39 -4.56
CA THR A 166 24.81 25.15 -3.86
C THR A 166 25.74 25.84 -4.88
N SER A 167 25.65 27.16 -4.98
CA SER A 167 26.45 27.97 -5.91
C SER A 167 26.87 29.28 -5.23
N GLU A 168 28.16 29.68 -5.37
CA GLU A 168 28.68 30.95 -4.91
C GLU A 168 28.06 32.15 -5.63
N GLN A 169 27.54 31.95 -6.85
CA GLN A 169 26.91 32.98 -7.68
C GLN A 169 25.39 33.03 -7.56
N GLY A 170 24.83 32.23 -6.66
CA GLY A 170 23.40 32.12 -6.44
C GLY A 170 22.63 31.51 -7.61
N ILE A 171 21.33 31.74 -7.67
CA ILE A 171 20.42 31.12 -8.65
C ILE A 171 20.70 31.57 -10.09
N ASP A 172 21.03 32.85 -10.28
CA ASP A 172 21.36 33.40 -11.61
C ASP A 172 22.63 32.76 -12.16
N GLY A 173 23.59 32.41 -11.30
CA GLY A 173 24.80 31.69 -11.68
C GLY A 173 24.47 30.22 -12.10
N LEU A 174 23.54 29.57 -11.41
CA LEU A 174 23.08 28.23 -11.78
C LEU A 174 22.34 28.20 -13.11
N LEU A 175 21.49 29.19 -13.38
CA LEU A 175 20.78 29.30 -14.65
C LEU A 175 21.72 29.56 -15.81
N SER A 176 22.90 30.16 -15.56
CA SER A 176 23.95 30.40 -16.56
C SER A 176 24.89 29.20 -16.75
N ASP A 177 24.83 28.18 -15.89
CA ASP A 177 25.59 26.93 -16.02
C ASP A 177 24.87 25.96 -16.94
N GLU A 178 25.43 25.74 -18.15
CA GLU A 178 24.85 24.85 -19.18
C GLU A 178 24.63 23.43 -18.64
N ILE A 179 25.54 22.89 -17.83
CA ILE A 179 25.43 21.53 -17.28
C ILE A 179 24.25 21.44 -16.29
N PHE A 180 24.09 22.46 -15.46
CA PHE A 180 22.98 22.52 -14.54
C PHE A 180 21.65 22.67 -15.27
N ALA A 181 21.58 23.59 -16.25
CA ALA A 181 20.40 23.86 -17.04
C ALA A 181 19.93 22.62 -17.84
N GLU A 182 20.88 21.89 -18.48
CA GLU A 182 20.57 20.61 -19.15
C GLU A 182 19.99 19.55 -18.18
N ASN A 183 20.66 19.34 -17.04
CA ASN A 183 20.20 18.38 -16.04
C ASN A 183 18.83 18.74 -15.48
N ALA A 184 18.54 20.00 -15.29
CA ALA A 184 17.24 20.45 -14.84
C ALA A 184 16.17 20.31 -15.93
N ALA A 185 16.48 20.71 -17.19
CA ALA A 185 15.54 20.61 -18.30
C ALA A 185 15.08 19.17 -18.57
N VAL A 186 15.97 18.19 -18.46
CA VAL A 186 15.63 16.75 -18.64
C VAL A 186 14.54 16.26 -17.68
N CYS A 187 14.33 16.94 -16.56
CA CYS A 187 13.34 16.54 -15.56
C CYS A 187 11.89 16.90 -15.93
N ASP A 188 11.67 17.73 -16.97
CA ASP A 188 10.32 18.09 -17.47
C ASP A 188 10.30 18.25 -18.97
N GLU A 189 9.43 17.48 -19.67
CA GLU A 189 9.37 17.44 -21.14
C GLU A 189 9.12 18.83 -21.76
N ALA A 190 8.22 19.62 -21.19
CA ALA A 190 7.86 20.93 -21.73
C ALA A 190 9.01 21.95 -21.56
N VAL A 191 9.74 21.86 -20.44
CA VAL A 191 10.93 22.69 -20.22
C VAL A 191 12.07 22.25 -21.14
N LEU A 192 12.25 20.94 -21.34
CA LEU A 192 13.26 20.39 -22.23
C LEU A 192 13.03 20.82 -23.69
N GLU A 193 11.80 20.74 -24.21
CA GLU A 193 11.49 21.19 -25.56
C GLU A 193 11.84 22.67 -25.75
N ARG A 194 11.44 23.52 -24.80
CA ARG A 194 11.76 24.94 -24.85
C ARG A 194 13.26 25.22 -24.73
N TYR A 195 13.95 24.54 -23.82
CA TYR A 195 15.40 24.67 -23.65
C TYR A 195 16.17 24.26 -24.92
N LEU A 196 15.73 23.20 -25.63
CA LEU A 196 16.31 22.79 -26.91
C LEU A 196 16.08 23.82 -28.03
N GLU A 197 14.99 24.58 -27.97
CA GLU A 197 14.68 25.63 -28.97
C GLU A 197 15.41 26.96 -28.64
N THR A 198 15.48 27.35 -27.39
CA THR A 198 15.95 28.68 -26.98
C THR A 198 17.40 28.68 -26.48
N GLY A 199 17.88 27.56 -25.94
CA GLY A 199 19.16 27.44 -25.22
C GLY A 199 19.16 28.12 -23.84
N GLU A 200 18.04 28.63 -23.39
CA GLU A 200 17.93 29.36 -22.14
C GLU A 200 16.88 28.73 -21.20
N MET A 201 17.17 28.69 -19.91
CA MET A 201 16.25 28.28 -18.85
C MET A 201 15.87 29.51 -18.01
N GLU A 202 14.57 29.70 -17.77
CA GLU A 202 14.07 30.80 -16.97
C GLU A 202 13.90 30.39 -15.50
N LYS A 203 13.98 31.36 -14.61
CA LYS A 203 13.72 31.15 -13.18
C LYS A 203 12.31 30.58 -12.90
N GLU A 204 11.33 31.03 -13.68
CA GLU A 204 9.94 30.60 -13.62
C GLU A 204 9.78 29.11 -13.89
N ASP A 205 10.68 28.52 -14.68
CA ASP A 205 10.73 27.08 -14.94
C ASP A 205 11.10 26.31 -13.68
N LEU A 206 12.18 26.72 -13.02
CA LEU A 206 12.60 26.13 -11.75
C LEU A 206 11.47 26.20 -10.71
N VAL A 207 10.83 27.36 -10.58
CA VAL A 207 9.70 27.56 -9.65
C VAL A 207 8.54 26.62 -9.98
N SER A 208 8.19 26.48 -11.28
CA SER A 208 7.12 25.56 -11.73
C SER A 208 7.49 24.09 -11.48
N MET A 209 8.73 23.71 -11.78
CA MET A 209 9.21 22.32 -11.61
C MET A 209 9.30 21.94 -10.14
N ILE A 210 9.76 22.83 -9.26
CA ILE A 210 9.79 22.62 -7.79
C ILE A 210 8.37 22.45 -7.27
N SER A 211 7.45 23.37 -7.64
CA SER A 211 6.07 23.34 -7.15
C SER A 211 5.32 22.06 -7.59
N LYS A 212 5.68 21.49 -8.74
CA LYS A 212 5.14 20.22 -9.27
C LYS A 212 5.94 18.98 -8.87
N ARG A 213 6.92 19.12 -7.98
CA ARG A 213 7.79 18.01 -7.55
C ARG A 213 8.56 17.32 -8.70
N LYS A 214 8.91 18.06 -9.75
CA LYS A 214 9.71 17.55 -10.87
C LYS A 214 11.20 17.59 -10.56
N ILE A 215 11.65 18.58 -9.78
CA ILE A 215 13.01 18.70 -9.27
C ILE A 215 13.03 18.97 -7.77
N PHE A 216 14.12 18.58 -7.13
CA PHE A 216 14.32 18.71 -5.69
C PHE A 216 15.65 19.42 -5.42
N PRO A 217 15.62 20.71 -5.02
CA PRO A 217 16.83 21.47 -4.74
C PRO A 217 17.56 20.92 -3.52
N CYS A 218 18.86 20.62 -3.67
CA CYS A 218 19.73 20.13 -2.62
C CYS A 218 20.77 21.20 -2.26
N PHE A 219 20.90 21.49 -0.98
CA PHE A 219 21.89 22.39 -0.41
C PHE A 219 22.80 21.63 0.53
N PHE A 220 24.08 21.95 0.52
CA PHE A 220 25.10 21.34 1.38
C PHE A 220 25.68 22.37 2.33
N GLY A 221 25.68 22.09 3.63
CA GLY A 221 26.14 23.04 4.60
C GLY A 221 26.32 22.50 6.01
N SER A 222 26.52 23.43 6.94
CA SER A 222 26.57 23.17 8.37
C SER A 222 25.71 24.24 9.10
N ALA A 223 24.56 23.79 9.59
CA ALA A 223 23.68 24.67 10.37
C ALA A 223 24.36 25.23 11.60
N LEU A 224 25.21 24.43 12.25
CA LEU A 224 25.98 24.85 13.43
C LEU A 224 26.95 26.02 13.14
N LYS A 225 27.52 26.03 11.92
CA LYS A 225 28.47 27.06 11.47
C LYS A 225 27.81 28.13 10.58
N LEU A 226 26.51 28.05 10.37
CA LEU A 226 25.70 28.91 9.48
C LEU A 226 26.07 28.79 8.00
N ASN A 227 26.88 27.81 7.60
CA ASN A 227 27.29 27.63 6.21
C ASN A 227 26.14 27.02 5.39
N GLY A 228 25.83 27.61 4.21
CA GLY A 228 24.80 27.16 3.30
C GLY A 228 23.36 27.50 3.74
N VAL A 229 23.18 28.08 4.95
CA VAL A 229 21.84 28.38 5.48
C VAL A 229 21.25 29.60 4.78
N GLU A 230 22.04 30.66 4.62
CA GLU A 230 21.61 31.91 3.98
C GLU A 230 21.31 31.68 2.50
N GLU A 231 22.14 30.92 1.81
CA GLU A 231 21.91 30.53 0.40
C GLU A 231 20.61 29.74 0.25
N MET A 232 20.36 28.75 1.12
CA MET A 232 19.11 27.99 1.11
C MET A 232 17.91 28.90 1.39
N MET A 233 17.97 29.75 2.39
CA MET A 233 16.89 30.70 2.72
C MET A 233 16.59 31.65 1.57
N HIS A 234 17.61 32.16 0.91
CA HIS A 234 17.47 33.00 -0.27
C HIS A 234 16.81 32.21 -1.43
N ALA A 235 17.27 30.99 -1.67
CA ALA A 235 16.69 30.13 -2.70
C ALA A 235 15.20 29.82 -2.42
N VAL A 236 14.85 29.52 -1.17
CA VAL A 236 13.45 29.31 -0.75
C VAL A 236 12.63 30.59 -1.00
N SER A 237 13.15 31.79 -0.64
CA SER A 237 12.45 33.03 -0.93
C SER A 237 12.16 33.25 -2.43
N VAL A 238 13.14 32.91 -3.27
CA VAL A 238 13.13 33.18 -4.72
C VAL A 238 12.41 32.13 -5.53
N LEU A 239 12.49 30.85 -5.14
CA LEU A 239 12.00 29.69 -5.91
C LEU A 239 10.66 29.14 -5.41
N THR A 240 10.01 29.77 -4.44
CA THR A 240 8.70 29.36 -3.96
C THR A 240 7.59 30.31 -4.42
N ARG A 241 6.39 29.80 -4.49
CA ARG A 241 5.16 30.58 -4.77
C ARG A 241 4.17 30.39 -3.62
N GLU A 242 3.43 31.46 -3.31
CA GLU A 242 2.29 31.35 -2.43
C GLU A 242 1.17 30.57 -3.15
N PRO A 243 0.51 29.60 -2.48
CA PRO A 243 -0.66 28.94 -3.03
C PRO A 243 -1.79 29.92 -3.35
N SER A 244 -2.58 29.58 -4.33
CA SER A 244 -3.80 30.33 -4.63
C SER A 244 -4.92 29.90 -3.70
N TYR A 245 -5.43 30.80 -2.91
CA TYR A 245 -6.52 30.54 -1.95
C TYR A 245 -7.86 31.05 -2.47
N PRO A 246 -8.99 30.31 -2.22
CA PRO A 246 -10.32 30.78 -2.55
C PRO A 246 -10.74 31.98 -1.70
N GLU A 247 -11.72 32.77 -2.22
CA GLU A 247 -12.31 33.87 -1.45
C GLU A 247 -13.21 33.39 -0.30
N ALA A 248 -13.83 32.21 -0.46
CA ALA A 248 -14.64 31.61 0.58
C ALA A 248 -13.78 31.17 1.76
N PHE A 249 -14.30 31.34 2.99
CA PHE A 249 -13.58 30.91 4.18
C PHE A 249 -13.34 29.42 4.18
N GLY A 250 -12.09 29.05 4.45
CA GLY A 250 -11.64 27.71 4.69
C GLY A 250 -10.53 27.66 5.71
N ALA A 251 -10.49 26.62 6.53
CA ALA A 251 -9.41 26.39 7.48
C ALA A 251 -9.18 24.90 7.71
N LYS A 252 -7.95 24.51 8.03
CA LYS A 252 -7.56 23.15 8.32
C LYS A 252 -6.96 23.05 9.71
N VAL A 253 -7.59 22.24 10.57
CA VAL A 253 -7.14 21.99 11.94
C VAL A 253 -6.05 20.92 11.92
N TYR A 254 -4.85 21.22 12.43
CA TYR A 254 -3.78 20.23 12.45
C TYR A 254 -3.36 19.79 13.86
N LYS A 255 -3.73 20.56 14.88
CA LYS A 255 -3.31 20.28 16.26
C LYS A 255 -4.30 20.85 17.26
N ILE A 256 -4.55 20.10 18.32
CA ILE A 256 -5.20 20.59 19.56
C ILE A 256 -4.15 20.60 20.67
N ALA A 257 -4.15 21.62 21.49
CA ALA A 257 -3.31 21.69 22.68
C ALA A 257 -4.02 22.48 23.79
N ARG A 258 -3.41 22.53 24.97
CA ARG A 258 -3.89 23.35 26.09
C ARG A 258 -2.79 24.30 26.54
N ASP A 259 -3.18 25.52 26.90
CA ASP A 259 -2.25 26.48 27.48
C ASP A 259 -1.99 26.19 28.97
N GLU A 260 -1.05 26.92 29.59
CA GLU A 260 -0.70 26.74 31.02
C GLU A 260 -1.90 26.93 31.96
N GLN A 261 -2.96 27.57 31.51
CA GLN A 261 -4.20 27.78 32.27
C GLN A 261 -5.23 26.71 32.02
N GLY A 262 -4.92 25.70 31.17
CA GLY A 262 -5.81 24.63 30.79
C GLY A 262 -6.82 24.99 29.69
N ASN A 263 -6.75 26.19 29.11
CA ASN A 263 -7.63 26.55 28.01
C ASN A 263 -7.29 25.78 26.74
N ARG A 264 -8.33 25.28 26.08
CA ARG A 264 -8.19 24.55 24.83
C ARG A 264 -7.82 25.49 23.70
N LEU A 265 -6.82 25.09 22.93
CA LEU A 265 -6.28 25.80 21.76
C LEU A 265 -6.48 24.91 20.52
N THR A 266 -7.18 25.43 19.52
CA THR A 266 -7.29 24.80 18.20
C THR A 266 -6.30 25.47 17.26
N PHE A 267 -5.26 24.75 16.85
CA PHE A 267 -4.28 25.22 15.88
C PHE A 267 -4.76 24.92 14.48
N LEU A 268 -4.82 25.93 13.62
CA LEU A 268 -5.30 25.82 12.26
C LEU A 268 -4.53 26.69 11.29
N LYS A 269 -4.53 26.31 10.02
CA LYS A 269 -4.12 27.14 8.89
C LYS A 269 -5.38 27.63 8.18
N VAL A 270 -5.46 28.92 7.92
CA VAL A 270 -6.53 29.49 7.08
C VAL A 270 -6.19 29.21 5.62
N THR A 271 -7.07 28.52 4.90
CA THR A 271 -6.87 28.07 3.52
C THR A 271 -7.81 28.76 2.53
N GLY A 272 -8.63 29.69 3.03
CA GLY A 272 -9.50 30.54 2.20
C GLY A 272 -10.06 31.70 2.99
N GLY A 273 -10.31 32.83 2.33
CA GLY A 273 -10.88 34.02 2.93
C GLY A 273 -10.09 34.59 4.12
N CYS A 274 -10.76 34.86 5.23
CA CYS A 274 -10.16 35.34 6.47
C CYS A 274 -10.97 34.93 7.68
N LEU A 275 -10.32 34.85 8.85
CA LEU A 275 -10.93 34.54 10.14
C LEU A 275 -10.86 35.76 11.06
N ASN A 276 -11.98 36.13 11.66
CA ASN A 276 -12.06 37.27 12.57
C ASN A 276 -12.34 36.83 14.02
N VAL A 277 -11.87 37.61 14.97
CA VAL A 277 -12.28 37.43 16.39
C VAL A 277 -13.78 37.69 16.52
N LYS A 278 -14.48 36.86 17.32
CA LYS A 278 -15.93 36.81 17.51
C LYS A 278 -16.74 36.22 16.35
N GLU A 279 -16.09 35.78 15.30
CA GLU A 279 -16.75 35.03 14.23
C GLU A 279 -17.27 33.68 14.77
N GLU A 280 -18.36 33.22 14.22
CA GLU A 280 -19.01 31.96 14.59
C GLU A 280 -18.57 30.85 13.63
N LEU A 281 -17.91 29.84 14.18
CA LEU A 281 -17.47 28.64 13.46
C LEU A 281 -18.07 27.41 14.15
N LEU A 282 -18.69 26.49 13.39
CA LEU A 282 -19.28 25.25 13.91
C LEU A 282 -20.25 25.51 15.10
N GLU A 283 -21.05 26.60 15.03
CA GLU A 283 -21.99 27.05 16.08
C GLU A 283 -21.26 27.54 17.39
N GLU A 284 -19.95 27.71 17.35
CA GLU A 284 -19.15 28.21 18.48
C GLU A 284 -18.43 29.52 18.12
N LYS A 285 -18.14 30.35 19.09
CA LYS A 285 -17.50 31.65 18.84
C LYS A 285 -16.01 31.62 19.07
N VAL A 286 -15.25 32.11 18.08
CA VAL A 286 -13.81 32.39 18.24
C VAL A 286 -13.61 33.50 19.25
N ASN A 287 -13.08 33.16 20.43
CA ASN A 287 -12.87 34.13 21.50
C ASN A 287 -11.60 34.98 21.30
N GLN A 288 -10.51 34.33 20.92
CA GLN A 288 -9.22 34.94 20.71
C GLN A 288 -8.46 34.22 19.59
N ILE A 289 -7.71 34.98 18.80
CA ILE A 289 -6.77 34.44 17.81
C ILE A 289 -5.37 34.77 18.27
N ARG A 290 -4.51 33.74 18.32
CA ARG A 290 -3.11 33.81 18.75
C ARG A 290 -2.18 33.35 17.65
N ILE A 291 -1.16 34.11 17.33
CA ILE A 291 -0.09 33.72 16.40
C ILE A 291 1.15 33.42 17.23
N TYR A 292 1.58 32.18 17.26
CA TYR A 292 2.70 31.73 18.08
C TYR A 292 4.06 31.92 17.38
N SER A 293 5.08 32.19 18.17
CA SER A 293 6.49 32.09 17.77
C SER A 293 7.27 31.53 18.97
N GLY A 294 7.57 30.24 18.96
CA GLY A 294 8.07 29.50 20.13
C GLY A 294 7.04 29.48 21.27
N ALA A 295 7.48 29.83 22.49
CA ALA A 295 6.58 29.91 23.66
C ALA A 295 5.74 31.20 23.71
N LYS A 296 6.04 32.20 22.90
CA LYS A 296 5.36 33.49 22.91
C LYS A 296 4.29 33.54 21.81
N TYR A 297 3.28 34.36 22.06
CA TYR A 297 2.26 34.62 21.05
C TYR A 297 1.86 36.09 21.00
N GLU A 298 1.38 36.48 19.84
CA GLU A 298 0.74 37.79 19.61
C GLU A 298 -0.77 37.54 19.36
N THR A 299 -1.61 38.47 19.83
CA THR A 299 -3.04 38.43 19.57
C THR A 299 -3.37 39.18 18.30
N ALA A 300 -4.10 38.54 17.41
CA ALA A 300 -4.56 39.12 16.16
C ALA A 300 -6.07 39.35 16.20
N GLY A 301 -6.53 40.43 15.57
CA GLY A 301 -7.96 40.67 15.36
C GLY A 301 -8.54 39.91 14.16
N GLN A 302 -7.68 39.62 13.17
CA GLN A 302 -7.99 38.96 11.95
C GLN A 302 -6.76 38.17 11.45
N VAL A 303 -6.99 37.04 10.83
CA VAL A 303 -5.98 36.18 10.15
C VAL A 303 -6.48 35.90 8.74
N LYS A 304 -5.58 35.92 7.75
CA LYS A 304 -5.89 35.72 6.33
C LYS A 304 -5.45 34.34 5.86
N ALA A 305 -5.93 33.96 4.69
CA ALA A 305 -5.48 32.74 4.01
C ALA A 305 -3.94 32.70 3.87
N GLY A 306 -3.35 31.54 4.11
CA GLY A 306 -1.90 31.32 4.16
C GLY A 306 -1.29 31.39 5.56
N GLU A 307 -1.98 32.05 6.52
CA GLU A 307 -1.47 32.23 7.90
C GLU A 307 -1.88 31.06 8.80
N VAL A 308 -0.99 30.76 9.76
CA VAL A 308 -1.19 29.72 10.78
C VAL A 308 -1.43 30.39 12.13
N CYS A 309 -2.48 29.97 12.83
CA CYS A 309 -2.84 30.54 14.13
C CYS A 309 -3.41 29.47 15.09
N ALA A 310 -3.54 29.85 16.36
CA ALA A 310 -4.30 29.10 17.35
C ALA A 310 -5.51 29.93 17.80
N VAL A 311 -6.68 29.27 17.89
CA VAL A 311 -7.91 29.95 18.33
C VAL A 311 -8.41 29.34 19.63
N THR A 312 -9.07 30.18 20.46
CA THR A 312 -9.76 29.74 21.66
C THR A 312 -11.27 29.90 21.49
N GLY A 313 -12.05 29.04 22.15
CA GLY A 313 -13.52 29.10 22.14
C GLY A 313 -14.17 27.99 21.35
N LEU A 314 -13.39 27.15 20.63
CA LEU A 314 -13.89 25.98 19.92
C LEU A 314 -13.67 24.74 20.78
N SER A 315 -14.74 23.99 21.04
CA SER A 315 -14.71 22.78 21.89
C SER A 315 -14.88 21.48 21.09
N LYS A 316 -15.51 21.55 19.91
CA LYS A 316 -15.89 20.37 19.12
C LYS A 316 -14.83 20.00 18.07
N THR A 317 -13.90 20.88 17.75
CA THR A 317 -12.87 20.65 16.71
C THR A 317 -11.93 19.50 17.05
N TYR A 318 -11.40 18.81 16.02
CA TYR A 318 -10.41 17.74 16.17
C TYR A 318 -9.26 17.88 15.15
N PRO A 319 -8.09 17.27 15.39
CA PRO A 319 -6.98 17.32 14.45
C PRO A 319 -7.32 16.57 13.15
N GLY A 320 -7.16 17.23 12.02
CA GLY A 320 -7.53 16.72 10.69
C GLY A 320 -8.83 17.28 10.15
N GLU A 321 -9.60 18.02 10.96
CA GLU A 321 -10.87 18.60 10.55
C GLU A 321 -10.69 19.72 9.52
N GLY A 322 -11.50 19.66 8.45
CA GLY A 322 -11.69 20.75 7.50
C GLY A 322 -12.86 21.63 7.88
N ILE A 323 -12.70 22.94 7.86
CA ILE A 323 -13.74 23.92 8.22
C ILE A 323 -14.07 24.80 6.99
N GLY A 324 -15.31 25.10 6.76
CA GLY A 324 -15.77 25.96 5.66
C GLY A 324 -15.67 25.27 4.31
N CYS A 325 -14.87 25.81 3.38
CA CYS A 325 -14.71 25.20 2.05
C CYS A 325 -13.65 24.07 2.00
N GLU A 326 -12.96 23.80 3.12
CA GLU A 326 -12.02 22.69 3.21
C GLU A 326 -12.75 21.36 3.44
N SER A 327 -12.24 20.32 2.76
CA SER A 327 -12.64 18.94 3.04
C SER A 327 -11.89 18.39 4.25
N GLU A 328 -12.42 17.35 4.85
CA GLU A 328 -11.68 16.59 5.87
C GLU A 328 -10.33 16.11 5.34
N SER A 329 -9.38 15.99 6.26
CA SER A 329 -8.07 15.48 5.94
C SER A 329 -8.10 13.95 5.83
N PHE A 330 -7.17 13.39 5.05
CA PHE A 330 -6.96 11.95 5.02
C PHE A 330 -6.57 11.44 6.42
N LEU A 331 -7.02 10.25 6.77
CA LEU A 331 -6.57 9.55 7.96
C LEU A 331 -5.05 9.32 7.88
N PRO A 332 -4.31 9.47 8.99
CA PRO A 332 -2.89 9.19 9.03
C PRO A 332 -2.61 7.73 8.61
N VAL A 333 -1.52 7.53 7.88
CA VAL A 333 -1.03 6.19 7.48
C VAL A 333 -0.28 5.55 8.65
N LEU A 334 0.39 6.38 9.43
CA LEU A 334 1.18 5.94 10.56
C LEU A 334 0.30 5.83 11.81
N GLU A 335 -0.21 4.63 12.05
CA GLU A 335 -1.06 4.31 13.21
C GLU A 335 -0.29 3.56 14.29
N PRO A 336 -0.63 3.73 15.58
CA PRO A 336 -0.10 2.89 16.64
C PRO A 336 -0.50 1.44 16.47
N VAL A 337 0.45 0.53 16.64
CA VAL A 337 0.24 -0.92 16.51
C VAL A 337 0.37 -1.67 17.83
N LEU A 338 0.64 -0.96 18.92
CA LEU A 338 0.82 -1.51 20.25
C LEU A 338 -0.20 -0.92 21.21
N THR A 339 -0.87 -1.79 21.98
CA THR A 339 -1.79 -1.41 23.05
C THR A 339 -1.16 -1.67 24.40
N TYR A 340 -1.11 -0.66 25.24
CA TYR A 340 -0.55 -0.74 26.58
C TYR A 340 -1.62 -0.55 27.64
N GLN A 341 -1.59 -1.38 28.69
CA GLN A 341 -2.37 -1.17 29.90
C GLN A 341 -1.79 -0.01 30.72
N ILE A 342 -2.62 0.96 31.10
CA ILE A 342 -2.23 2.04 32.01
C ILE A 342 -2.59 1.61 33.44
N ARG A 343 -1.57 1.35 34.24
CA ARG A 343 -1.72 0.99 35.66
C ARG A 343 -1.72 2.24 36.51
N ILE A 344 -2.85 2.53 37.14
CA ILE A 344 -3.02 3.66 38.04
C ILE A 344 -2.83 3.22 39.51
N PRO A 345 -2.33 4.12 40.39
CA PRO A 345 -2.24 3.83 41.84
C PRO A 345 -3.61 3.51 42.46
N GLN A 346 -3.62 2.71 43.49
CA GLN A 346 -4.87 2.27 44.16
C GLN A 346 -5.66 3.39 44.85
N ASP A 347 -5.01 4.50 45.20
CA ASP A 347 -5.60 5.70 45.77
C ASP A 347 -6.18 6.69 44.77
N CYS A 348 -6.03 6.39 43.47
CA CYS A 348 -6.53 7.25 42.39
C CYS A 348 -7.95 6.82 41.95
N ASP A 349 -8.82 7.81 41.80
CA ASP A 349 -10.15 7.60 41.21
C ASP A 349 -10.03 7.32 39.70
N VAL A 350 -10.43 6.08 39.34
CA VAL A 350 -10.35 5.57 37.97
C VAL A 350 -11.17 6.39 36.98
N HIS A 351 -12.39 6.78 37.36
CA HIS A 351 -13.27 7.55 36.47
C HIS A 351 -12.76 8.96 36.24
N LYS A 352 -12.22 9.60 37.27
CA LYS A 352 -11.58 10.91 37.12
C LYS A 352 -10.32 10.80 36.25
N MET A 353 -9.55 9.73 36.45
CA MET A 353 -8.36 9.49 35.61
C MET A 353 -8.72 9.24 34.18
N LEU A 354 -9.76 8.47 33.90
CA LEU A 354 -10.26 8.25 32.53
C LEU A 354 -10.66 9.56 31.85
N GLN A 355 -11.36 10.47 32.56
CA GLN A 355 -11.68 11.81 32.04
C GLN A 355 -10.41 12.63 31.75
N ASN A 356 -9.40 12.55 32.60
CA ASN A 356 -8.12 13.22 32.40
C ASN A 356 -7.37 12.67 31.16
N LEU A 357 -7.38 11.35 31.01
CA LEU A 357 -6.76 10.70 29.85
C LEU A 357 -7.52 11.01 28.54
N LYS A 358 -8.85 11.11 28.58
CA LYS A 358 -9.63 11.57 27.43
C LYS A 358 -9.29 13.01 27.00
N GLN A 359 -8.86 13.87 27.91
CA GLN A 359 -8.33 15.19 27.52
C GLN A 359 -7.00 15.09 26.74
N LEU A 360 -6.15 14.10 27.05
CA LEU A 360 -4.94 13.85 26.27
C LEU A 360 -5.28 13.23 24.90
N GLU A 361 -6.32 12.40 24.81
CA GLU A 361 -6.83 11.86 23.56
C GLU A 361 -7.37 12.95 22.62
N GLU A 362 -7.99 14.04 23.15
CA GLU A 362 -8.36 15.20 22.34
C GLU A 362 -7.15 15.87 21.65
N GLU A 363 -5.98 15.87 22.31
CA GLU A 363 -4.74 16.40 21.77
C GLU A 363 -4.05 15.42 20.83
N GLU A 364 -4.13 14.11 21.14
CA GLU A 364 -3.55 13.00 20.38
C GLU A 364 -4.60 11.89 20.18
N PRO A 365 -5.44 12.00 19.16
CA PRO A 365 -6.55 11.06 18.94
C PRO A 365 -6.13 9.61 18.78
N LEU A 366 -4.91 9.36 18.28
CA LEU A 366 -4.38 8.02 18.06
C LEU A 366 -4.02 7.28 19.36
N LEU A 367 -4.14 7.92 20.53
CA LEU A 367 -3.99 7.23 21.82
C LEU A 367 -5.09 6.20 22.06
N HIS A 368 -6.23 6.32 21.42
CA HIS A 368 -7.38 5.41 21.55
C HIS A 368 -7.55 4.90 22.99
N ILE A 369 -7.90 5.81 23.91
CA ILE A 369 -8.08 5.49 25.33
C ILE A 369 -9.36 4.69 25.51
N VAL A 370 -9.25 3.42 25.89
CA VAL A 370 -10.36 2.51 26.07
C VAL A 370 -10.44 2.04 27.54
N TRP A 371 -11.64 2.12 28.09
CA TRP A 371 -11.95 1.51 29.39
C TRP A 371 -12.49 0.09 29.16
N ASN A 372 -11.78 -0.90 29.65
CA ASN A 372 -12.25 -2.29 29.63
C ASN A 372 -13.01 -2.61 30.93
N GLU A 373 -14.34 -2.60 30.86
CA GLU A 373 -15.21 -2.83 32.02
C GLU A 373 -15.02 -4.24 32.64
N ARG A 374 -14.74 -5.25 31.81
CA ARG A 374 -14.56 -6.63 32.31
C ARG A 374 -13.31 -6.80 33.14
N LEU A 375 -12.25 -6.11 32.79
CA LEU A 375 -10.95 -6.18 33.47
C LEU A 375 -10.77 -5.06 34.49
N GLY A 376 -11.58 -3.98 34.41
CA GLY A 376 -11.38 -2.79 35.22
C GLY A 376 -10.07 -2.05 34.85
N GLU A 377 -9.67 -2.05 33.59
CA GLU A 377 -8.39 -1.56 33.12
C GLU A 377 -8.55 -0.46 32.08
N ILE A 378 -7.61 0.51 32.07
CA ILE A 378 -7.49 1.52 31.05
C ILE A 378 -6.41 1.09 30.08
N HIS A 379 -6.70 1.14 28.79
CA HIS A 379 -5.78 0.82 27.72
C HIS A 379 -5.55 2.04 26.84
N ALA A 380 -4.32 2.18 26.31
CA ALA A 380 -3.95 3.21 25.33
C ALA A 380 -3.13 2.60 24.20
N GLN A 381 -3.30 3.09 22.98
CA GLN A 381 -2.49 2.71 21.84
C GLN A 381 -1.29 3.66 21.68
N LEU A 382 -0.10 3.11 21.47
CA LEU A 382 1.15 3.87 21.38
C LEU A 382 2.03 3.30 20.26
N MET A 383 2.86 4.17 19.67
CA MET A 383 3.81 3.79 18.62
C MET A 383 5.03 3.06 19.17
N GLY A 384 5.47 3.41 20.40
CA GLY A 384 6.69 2.85 20.95
C GLY A 384 6.96 3.24 22.42
N GLU A 385 8.12 2.77 22.93
CA GLU A 385 8.52 2.96 24.33
C GLU A 385 8.80 4.43 24.70
N VAL A 386 9.36 5.22 23.78
CA VAL A 386 9.64 6.64 24.05
C VAL A 386 8.33 7.39 24.29
N GLN A 387 7.28 7.07 23.55
CA GLN A 387 5.96 7.66 23.72
C GLN A 387 5.35 7.29 25.09
N THR A 388 5.56 6.04 25.60
CA THR A 388 5.10 5.65 26.94
C THR A 388 5.73 6.50 28.04
N GLU A 389 7.04 6.78 27.94
CA GLU A 389 7.73 7.57 28.95
C GLU A 389 7.29 9.03 28.93
N ILE A 390 7.02 9.58 27.76
CA ILE A 390 6.51 10.94 27.61
C ILE A 390 5.10 11.04 28.16
N LEU A 391 4.23 10.08 27.83
CA LEU A 391 2.87 10.05 28.35
C LEU A 391 2.85 9.92 29.88
N LYS A 392 3.74 9.11 30.48
CA LYS A 392 3.94 9.08 31.94
C LYS A 392 4.25 10.45 32.53
N SER A 393 5.20 11.12 31.91
CA SER A 393 5.63 12.45 32.38
C SER A 393 4.53 13.49 32.24
N MET A 394 3.79 13.47 31.13
CA MET A 394 2.66 14.37 30.91
C MET A 394 1.54 14.15 31.92
N ILE A 395 1.23 12.88 32.24
CA ILE A 395 0.24 12.52 33.24
C ILE A 395 0.67 12.99 34.63
N GLU A 396 1.96 12.80 34.99
CA GLU A 396 2.49 13.25 36.28
C GLU A 396 2.51 14.79 36.38
N GLU A 397 2.92 15.50 35.32
CA GLU A 397 3.01 16.96 35.29
C GLU A 397 1.62 17.61 35.32
N ARG A 398 0.65 17.10 34.54
CA ARG A 398 -0.68 17.74 34.43
C ARG A 398 -1.65 17.32 35.53
N PHE A 399 -1.60 16.06 35.93
CA PHE A 399 -2.60 15.49 36.84
C PHE A 399 -2.04 15.08 38.19
N GLY A 400 -0.71 15.13 38.36
CA GLY A 400 -0.05 14.80 39.65
C GLY A 400 -0.10 13.30 40.01
N VAL A 401 -0.38 12.43 39.02
CA VAL A 401 -0.53 10.98 39.23
C VAL A 401 0.60 10.24 38.51
N ARG A 402 1.29 9.37 39.21
CA ARG A 402 2.30 8.48 38.61
C ARG A 402 1.66 7.19 38.16
N VAL A 403 1.72 6.93 36.88
CA VAL A 403 1.21 5.74 36.26
C VAL A 403 2.33 4.82 35.77
N GLU A 404 2.04 3.52 35.68
CA GLU A 404 2.90 2.53 35.05
C GLU A 404 2.23 1.94 33.82
N PHE A 405 3.01 1.55 32.81
CA PHE A 405 2.51 0.86 31.64
C PHE A 405 2.82 -0.65 31.74
N GLY A 406 1.85 -1.47 31.36
CA GLY A 406 2.04 -2.90 31.18
C GLY A 406 2.85 -3.23 29.94
N ALA A 407 3.01 -4.52 29.63
CA ALA A 407 3.59 -4.96 28.37
C ALA A 407 2.69 -4.53 27.19
N GLY A 408 3.32 -4.17 26.06
CA GLY A 408 2.58 -3.83 24.85
C GLY A 408 1.99 -5.08 24.19
N ASN A 409 0.72 -5.02 23.81
CA ASN A 409 0.03 -6.04 23.03
C ASN A 409 -0.12 -5.57 21.59
N ILE A 410 -0.14 -6.50 20.64
CA ILE A 410 -0.33 -6.18 19.23
C ILE A 410 -1.77 -5.77 18.95
N VAL A 411 -1.94 -4.74 18.14
CA VAL A 411 -3.24 -4.35 17.59
C VAL A 411 -3.47 -5.14 16.32
N TYR A 412 -4.39 -6.11 16.37
CA TYR A 412 -4.82 -6.86 15.20
C TYR A 412 -5.95 -6.13 14.47
N LYS A 413 -6.12 -6.43 13.20
CA LYS A 413 -7.28 -6.03 12.39
C LYS A 413 -7.88 -7.27 11.71
N GLU A 414 -9.08 -7.13 11.16
CA GLU A 414 -9.73 -8.20 10.40
C GLU A 414 -10.15 -7.72 9.02
N THR A 415 -10.16 -8.62 8.04
CA THR A 415 -10.71 -8.38 6.70
C THR A 415 -11.40 -9.63 6.17
N ILE A 416 -11.92 -9.60 4.95
CA ILE A 416 -12.56 -10.73 4.30
C ILE A 416 -11.87 -11.08 2.98
N ARG A 417 -11.99 -12.35 2.54
CA ARG A 417 -11.44 -12.82 1.26
C ARG A 417 -12.48 -12.94 0.15
N ASN A 418 -13.73 -13.09 0.50
CA ASN A 418 -14.82 -13.34 -0.47
C ASN A 418 -15.91 -12.29 -0.34
N THR A 419 -16.64 -12.08 -1.43
CA THR A 419 -17.81 -11.20 -1.46
C THR A 419 -19.02 -11.90 -0.90
N VAL A 420 -19.72 -11.25 0.02
CA VAL A 420 -20.94 -11.76 0.66
C VAL A 420 -22.02 -10.70 0.77
N GLU A 421 -23.28 -11.11 0.78
CA GLU A 421 -24.40 -10.23 1.17
C GLU A 421 -24.72 -10.44 2.63
N GLY A 422 -24.63 -9.37 3.41
CA GLY A 422 -25.06 -9.33 4.79
C GLY A 422 -26.46 -8.76 4.91
N VAL A 423 -27.33 -9.44 5.66
CA VAL A 423 -28.73 -9.05 5.89
C VAL A 423 -28.96 -8.73 7.35
N GLY A 424 -29.50 -7.56 7.61
CA GLY A 424 -29.89 -7.12 8.93
C GLY A 424 -31.35 -6.76 8.99
N HIS A 425 -32.08 -7.37 9.90
CA HIS A 425 -33.50 -7.11 10.12
C HIS A 425 -33.75 -6.68 11.57
N PHE A 426 -34.58 -5.66 11.75
CA PHE A 426 -34.96 -5.17 13.07
C PHE A 426 -36.43 -4.85 13.12
N GLU A 427 -37.23 -5.74 13.68
CA GLU A 427 -38.68 -5.67 13.77
C GLU A 427 -39.20 -6.02 15.19
N PRO A 428 -38.83 -5.28 16.24
CA PRO A 428 -39.55 -5.37 17.49
C PRO A 428 -40.94 -4.70 17.34
N LEU A 429 -41.84 -4.91 18.33
CA LEU A 429 -43.20 -4.42 18.24
C LEU A 429 -43.27 -2.92 17.86
N ARG A 430 -43.94 -2.59 16.75
CA ARG A 430 -44.09 -1.26 16.14
C ARG A 430 -42.82 -0.61 15.57
N HIS A 431 -41.80 -1.40 15.30
CA HIS A 431 -40.60 -0.96 14.61
C HIS A 431 -40.40 -1.83 13.38
N TYR A 432 -39.71 -1.34 12.36
CA TYR A 432 -39.38 -2.12 11.16
C TYR A 432 -38.24 -1.49 10.38
N ALA A 433 -37.19 -2.24 10.15
CA ALA A 433 -36.15 -1.92 9.17
C ALA A 433 -35.47 -3.20 8.67
N GLU A 434 -35.22 -3.27 7.37
CA GLU A 434 -34.41 -4.30 6.75
C GLU A 434 -33.35 -3.64 5.86
N VAL A 435 -32.09 -4.12 5.96
CA VAL A 435 -30.93 -3.61 5.25
C VAL A 435 -30.14 -4.75 4.68
N HIS A 436 -29.81 -4.66 3.40
CA HIS A 436 -28.95 -5.58 2.68
C HIS A 436 -27.68 -4.87 2.26
N LEU A 437 -26.53 -5.35 2.72
CA LEU A 437 -25.20 -4.82 2.46
C LEU A 437 -24.36 -5.86 1.69
N LEU A 438 -23.74 -5.43 0.60
CA LEU A 438 -22.73 -6.23 -0.07
C LEU A 438 -21.37 -5.88 0.53
N LEU A 439 -20.71 -6.87 1.13
CA LEU A 439 -19.36 -6.77 1.68
C LEU A 439 -18.39 -7.36 0.66
N GLU A 440 -17.44 -6.56 0.22
CA GLU A 440 -16.44 -6.94 -0.78
C GLU A 440 -15.04 -6.70 -0.22
N PRO A 441 -14.06 -7.59 -0.49
CA PRO A 441 -12.68 -7.34 -0.11
C PRO A 441 -12.12 -6.14 -0.87
N GLY A 442 -11.43 -5.25 -0.15
CA GLY A 442 -10.70 -4.11 -0.69
C GLY A 442 -9.23 -4.40 -0.93
N GLU A 443 -8.52 -3.43 -1.50
CA GLU A 443 -7.07 -3.49 -1.62
C GLU A 443 -6.40 -3.32 -0.25
N PRO A 444 -5.28 -3.98 0.02
CA PRO A 444 -4.56 -3.81 1.28
C PRO A 444 -4.22 -2.34 1.56
N GLY A 445 -4.55 -1.86 2.75
CA GLY A 445 -4.33 -0.48 3.17
C GLY A 445 -5.38 0.52 2.63
N SER A 446 -6.44 0.05 1.98
CA SER A 446 -7.52 0.93 1.50
C SER A 446 -8.48 1.38 2.61
N GLY A 447 -8.51 0.68 3.75
CA GLY A 447 -9.47 0.96 4.82
C GLY A 447 -10.90 0.53 4.50
N LEU A 448 -11.89 1.20 5.07
CA LEU A 448 -13.30 0.95 4.83
C LEU A 448 -13.89 1.98 3.87
N HIS A 449 -14.61 1.50 2.86
CA HIS A 449 -15.34 2.33 1.92
C HIS A 449 -16.83 2.02 1.95
N PHE A 450 -17.65 3.06 2.03
CA PHE A 450 -19.10 2.93 2.10
C PHE A 450 -19.77 3.52 0.86
N LEU A 451 -20.62 2.73 0.19
CA LEU A 451 -21.28 3.11 -1.04
C LEU A 451 -22.76 2.73 -1.01
N SER A 452 -23.58 3.36 -1.87
CA SER A 452 -24.95 2.95 -2.12
C SER A 452 -25.20 2.70 -3.59
N ASN A 453 -25.66 1.49 -3.92
CA ASN A 453 -26.15 1.07 -5.23
C ASN A 453 -27.67 0.76 -5.18
N CYS A 454 -28.34 1.13 -4.08
CA CYS A 454 -29.76 0.90 -3.90
C CYS A 454 -30.57 1.88 -4.76
N SER A 455 -31.58 1.38 -5.48
CA SER A 455 -32.49 2.23 -6.23
C SER A 455 -33.38 3.07 -5.30
N GLU A 456 -33.66 4.33 -5.68
CA GLU A 456 -34.59 5.19 -4.95
C GLU A 456 -36.05 4.63 -4.97
N ASP A 457 -36.38 3.80 -5.95
CA ASP A 457 -37.69 3.10 -6.02
C ASP A 457 -37.80 1.98 -4.95
N VAL A 458 -36.67 1.44 -4.46
CA VAL A 458 -36.63 0.42 -3.42
C VAL A 458 -36.56 1.04 -2.03
N LEU A 459 -35.68 2.03 -1.84
CA LEU A 459 -35.51 2.73 -0.57
C LEU A 459 -35.25 4.21 -0.83
N ASP A 460 -36.03 5.08 -0.18
CA ASP A 460 -35.89 6.54 -0.29
C ASP A 460 -34.47 7.02 0.04
N LYS A 461 -33.99 8.02 -0.69
CA LYS A 461 -32.62 8.55 -0.59
C LYS A 461 -32.24 9.04 0.82
N ASN A 462 -33.18 9.53 1.58
CA ASN A 462 -32.93 9.98 2.95
C ASN A 462 -32.59 8.79 3.86
N TRP A 463 -33.29 7.65 3.69
CA TRP A 463 -32.97 6.44 4.40
C TRP A 463 -31.62 5.85 3.97
N GLN A 464 -31.29 5.90 2.67
CA GLN A 464 -29.99 5.48 2.18
C GLN A 464 -28.86 6.29 2.82
N ARG A 465 -28.97 7.62 2.87
CA ARG A 465 -27.99 8.50 3.54
C ARG A 465 -27.87 8.18 5.01
N LEU A 466 -28.98 7.93 5.69
CA LEU A 466 -28.97 7.58 7.11
C LEU A 466 -28.24 6.25 7.35
N ILE A 467 -28.43 5.25 6.50
CA ILE A 467 -27.72 3.97 6.58
C ILE A 467 -26.21 4.19 6.40
N LEU A 468 -25.78 5.00 5.41
CA LEU A 468 -24.36 5.34 5.23
C LEU A 468 -23.81 6.05 6.47
N THR A 469 -24.54 7.03 7.03
CA THR A 469 -24.13 7.66 8.30
C THR A 469 -23.98 6.65 9.42
N HIS A 470 -24.86 5.64 9.52
CA HIS A 470 -24.76 4.60 10.53
C HIS A 470 -23.57 3.63 10.28
N LEU A 471 -23.12 3.47 9.05
CA LEU A 471 -21.90 2.75 8.75
C LEU A 471 -20.66 3.56 9.16
N GLU A 472 -20.69 4.87 8.99
CA GLU A 472 -19.57 5.78 9.30
C GLU A 472 -19.44 6.11 10.79
N GLU A 473 -20.55 6.13 11.56
CA GLU A 473 -20.58 6.59 12.97
C GLU A 473 -19.93 5.62 13.96
N LYS A 474 -19.61 4.38 13.54
CA LYS A 474 -19.13 3.32 14.43
C LYS A 474 -17.95 2.56 13.82
N GLU A 475 -16.96 2.28 14.65
CA GLU A 475 -15.94 1.29 14.32
C GLU A 475 -16.55 -0.12 14.30
N HIS A 476 -16.48 -0.79 13.15
CA HIS A 476 -17.01 -2.14 12.99
C HIS A 476 -15.98 -3.18 13.43
N LEU A 477 -16.40 -4.05 14.34
CA LEU A 477 -15.56 -5.12 14.86
C LEU A 477 -15.73 -6.41 14.06
N GLY A 478 -14.66 -7.15 13.87
CA GLY A 478 -14.65 -8.45 13.23
C GLY A 478 -15.22 -9.57 14.08
N VAL A 479 -15.35 -10.74 13.53
CA VAL A 479 -16.00 -11.90 14.16
C VAL A 479 -15.03 -12.96 14.66
N LEU A 480 -13.73 -12.84 14.32
CA LEU A 480 -12.69 -13.77 14.75
C LEU A 480 -12.08 -13.39 16.10
N SER A 481 -11.64 -12.17 16.23
CA SER A 481 -10.93 -11.66 17.41
C SER A 481 -11.64 -10.50 18.09
N GLY A 482 -12.67 -9.92 17.44
CA GLY A 482 -13.29 -8.69 17.85
C GLY A 482 -12.43 -7.45 17.56
N SER A 483 -11.41 -7.59 16.72
CA SER A 483 -10.58 -6.47 16.27
C SER A 483 -11.30 -5.66 15.19
N PRO A 484 -10.92 -4.39 14.97
CA PRO A 484 -11.50 -3.57 13.92
C PRO A 484 -11.37 -4.18 12.53
N VAL A 485 -12.41 -4.05 11.69
CA VAL A 485 -12.33 -4.48 10.29
C VAL A 485 -11.70 -3.38 9.41
N THR A 486 -10.99 -3.80 8.37
CA THR A 486 -10.32 -2.90 7.41
C THR A 486 -10.31 -3.52 6.02
N ASP A 487 -9.91 -2.73 5.01
CA ASP A 487 -9.68 -3.16 3.63
C ASP A 487 -10.91 -3.84 3.02
N MET A 488 -12.04 -3.18 3.14
CA MET A 488 -13.33 -3.66 2.66
C MET A 488 -14.15 -2.53 2.05
N GLN A 489 -14.95 -2.88 1.05
CA GLN A 489 -16.02 -2.05 0.54
C GLN A 489 -17.36 -2.59 1.00
N ILE A 490 -18.17 -1.74 1.63
CA ILE A 490 -19.53 -2.07 2.08
C ILE A 490 -20.52 -1.25 1.28
N THR A 491 -21.31 -1.93 0.45
CA THR A 491 -22.24 -1.28 -0.46
C THR A 491 -23.67 -1.58 -0.07
N LEU A 492 -24.49 -0.57 0.17
CA LEU A 492 -25.93 -0.72 0.34
C LEU A 492 -26.57 -1.15 -0.98
N VAL A 493 -27.14 -2.35 -1.05
CA VAL A 493 -27.73 -2.91 -2.28
C VAL A 493 -29.25 -2.95 -2.23
N SER A 494 -29.84 -3.13 -1.06
CA SER A 494 -31.30 -3.14 -0.89
C SER A 494 -31.68 -2.77 0.55
N GLY A 495 -32.91 -2.36 0.74
CA GLY A 495 -33.44 -2.09 2.08
C GLY A 495 -34.94 -1.80 2.05
N ARG A 496 -35.59 -1.92 3.19
CA ARG A 496 -37.04 -1.69 3.31
C ARG A 496 -37.40 -0.94 4.56
N ALA A 497 -38.24 0.07 4.37
CA ALA A 497 -38.88 0.85 5.43
C ALA A 497 -40.37 0.58 5.45
N HIS A 498 -40.98 0.74 6.60
CA HIS A 498 -42.45 0.74 6.75
C HIS A 498 -42.98 2.15 7.10
N GLN A 499 -43.90 2.66 6.31
CA GLN A 499 -44.38 4.06 6.40
C GLN A 499 -44.81 4.55 7.80
N LYS A 500 -45.26 3.64 8.68
CA LYS A 500 -45.78 3.97 10.01
C LYS A 500 -44.91 3.47 11.16
N HIS A 501 -43.96 2.59 10.89
CA HIS A 501 -43.25 1.83 11.92
C HIS A 501 -41.72 1.92 11.78
N THR A 502 -41.20 2.73 10.87
CA THR A 502 -39.77 2.90 10.74
C THR A 502 -39.33 4.23 11.34
N GLU A 503 -38.42 4.16 12.28
CA GLU A 503 -37.70 5.28 12.86
C GLU A 503 -36.20 5.22 12.52
N GLY A 504 -35.48 6.33 12.64
CA GLY A 504 -34.05 6.37 12.29
C GLY A 504 -33.19 5.36 13.06
N GLY A 505 -33.52 5.14 14.36
CA GLY A 505 -32.85 4.15 15.18
C GLY A 505 -33.03 2.69 14.74
N ASP A 506 -34.08 2.40 13.98
CA ASP A 506 -34.35 1.04 13.48
C ASP A 506 -33.34 0.68 12.39
N PHE A 507 -33.04 1.62 11.50
CA PHE A 507 -32.01 1.47 10.48
C PHE A 507 -30.62 1.33 11.10
N ARG A 508 -30.30 2.03 12.19
CA ARG A 508 -29.04 1.81 12.92
C ARG A 508 -28.92 0.37 13.36
N GLN A 509 -29.95 -0.18 13.99
CA GLN A 509 -29.95 -1.56 14.46
C GLN A 509 -29.88 -2.58 13.32
N ALA A 510 -30.60 -2.36 12.24
CA ALA A 510 -30.56 -3.23 11.06
C ALA A 510 -29.20 -3.18 10.36
N THR A 511 -28.60 -2.00 10.21
CA THR A 511 -27.29 -1.79 9.57
C THR A 511 -26.20 -2.53 10.31
N TYR A 512 -26.10 -2.38 11.63
CA TYR A 512 -25.09 -3.07 12.43
C TYR A 512 -25.23 -4.58 12.36
N ARG A 513 -26.45 -5.10 12.36
CA ARG A 513 -26.71 -6.54 12.19
C ARG A 513 -26.38 -7.04 10.81
N ALA A 514 -26.62 -6.22 9.76
CA ALA A 514 -26.25 -6.58 8.40
C ALA A 514 -24.74 -6.73 8.23
N VAL A 515 -23.94 -5.81 8.80
CA VAL A 515 -22.48 -5.92 8.82
C VAL A 515 -22.05 -7.19 9.55
N ARG A 516 -22.53 -7.42 10.75
CA ARG A 516 -22.13 -8.58 11.58
C ARG A 516 -22.55 -9.91 10.96
N GLN A 517 -23.76 -10.00 10.41
CA GLN A 517 -24.22 -11.20 9.71
C GLN A 517 -23.40 -11.47 8.46
N GLY A 518 -23.07 -10.42 7.67
CA GLY A 518 -22.18 -10.54 6.51
C GLY A 518 -20.79 -11.04 6.91
N LEU A 519 -20.18 -10.49 7.96
CA LEU A 519 -18.87 -10.94 8.45
C LEU A 519 -18.89 -12.40 8.94
N LYS A 520 -20.00 -12.88 9.50
CA LYS A 520 -20.16 -14.29 9.88
C LYS A 520 -20.24 -15.23 8.69
N LYS A 521 -20.77 -14.77 7.55
CA LYS A 521 -20.84 -15.52 6.30
C LYS A 521 -19.54 -15.48 5.52
N ALA A 522 -18.74 -14.44 5.72
CA ALA A 522 -17.52 -14.23 4.98
C ALA A 522 -16.37 -15.11 5.50
N GLU A 523 -15.41 -15.36 4.62
CA GLU A 523 -14.10 -15.89 5.01
C GLU A 523 -13.28 -14.77 5.63
N SER A 524 -13.47 -14.56 6.93
CA SER A 524 -12.73 -13.54 7.68
C SER A 524 -11.27 -13.93 7.89
N VAL A 525 -10.37 -12.96 7.84
CA VAL A 525 -8.92 -13.13 7.96
C VAL A 525 -8.39 -12.20 9.04
N LEU A 526 -7.60 -12.75 9.96
CA LEU A 526 -6.87 -11.96 10.94
C LEU A 526 -5.65 -11.34 10.30
N LEU A 527 -5.49 -10.04 10.47
CA LEU A 527 -4.36 -9.25 10.01
C LEU A 527 -3.48 -8.84 11.18
N GLU A 528 -2.17 -8.98 11.01
CA GLU A 528 -1.15 -8.48 11.93
C GLU A 528 -0.32 -7.37 11.30
N PRO A 529 0.15 -6.37 12.08
CA PRO A 529 0.98 -5.30 11.55
C PRO A 529 2.38 -5.79 11.21
N TYR A 530 2.96 -5.25 10.15
CA TYR A 530 4.31 -5.52 9.68
C TYR A 530 5.15 -4.26 9.70
N TYR A 531 6.42 -4.39 10.12
CA TYR A 531 7.44 -3.37 9.93
C TYR A 531 8.18 -3.58 8.62
N GLU A 532 8.37 -2.53 7.84
CA GLU A 532 9.48 -2.40 6.91
C GLU A 532 10.70 -2.02 7.75
N TYR A 533 11.75 -2.85 7.72
CA TYR A 533 12.94 -2.61 8.52
C TYR A 533 14.18 -2.37 7.65
N ARG A 534 15.10 -1.59 8.19
CA ARG A 534 16.47 -1.42 7.71
C ARG A 534 17.41 -1.70 8.86
N LEU A 535 18.18 -2.77 8.73
CA LEU A 535 19.11 -3.26 9.73
C LEU A 535 20.55 -3.08 9.24
N GLU A 536 21.33 -2.28 9.94
CA GLU A 536 22.75 -2.05 9.68
C GLU A 536 23.57 -2.78 10.72
N VAL A 537 24.41 -3.75 10.29
CA VAL A 537 25.24 -4.55 11.17
C VAL A 537 26.66 -4.69 10.61
N PRO A 538 27.68 -4.89 11.44
CA PRO A 538 29.01 -5.23 10.95
C PRO A 538 28.96 -6.47 10.05
N SER A 539 29.74 -6.46 8.95
CA SER A 539 29.72 -7.54 7.94
C SER A 539 29.94 -8.94 8.54
N GLU A 540 30.72 -9.05 9.63
CA GLU A 540 30.94 -10.29 10.37
C GLU A 540 29.71 -10.84 11.09
N MET A 541 28.68 -9.99 11.34
CA MET A 541 27.43 -10.32 12.06
C MET A 541 26.22 -10.58 11.14
N VAL A 542 26.39 -10.44 9.81
CA VAL A 542 25.30 -10.62 8.82
C VAL A 542 24.66 -12.00 8.93
N GLY A 543 25.47 -13.06 9.10
CA GLY A 543 24.94 -14.43 9.22
C GLY A 543 23.99 -14.61 10.41
N ARG A 544 24.31 -13.98 11.56
CA ARG A 544 23.44 -13.97 12.73
C ARG A 544 22.17 -13.19 12.47
N ALA A 545 22.30 -11.98 11.92
CA ALA A 545 21.17 -11.14 11.60
C ALA A 545 20.17 -11.85 10.66
N LEU A 546 20.65 -12.50 9.59
CA LEU A 546 19.81 -13.28 8.68
C LEU A 546 19.10 -14.45 9.39
N THR A 547 19.79 -15.16 10.29
CA THR A 547 19.18 -16.24 11.07
C THR A 547 18.08 -15.72 12.00
N ASP A 548 18.32 -14.59 12.66
CA ASP A 548 17.36 -13.97 13.56
C ASP A 548 16.14 -13.48 12.79
N LEU A 549 16.33 -12.80 11.64
CA LEU A 549 15.26 -12.35 10.75
C LEU A 549 14.42 -13.51 10.21
N GLN A 550 15.06 -14.60 9.81
CA GLN A 550 14.37 -15.81 9.37
C GLN A 550 13.54 -16.45 10.51
N ARG A 551 14.07 -16.51 11.72
CA ARG A 551 13.33 -16.98 12.90
C ARG A 551 12.12 -16.12 13.21
N MET A 552 12.17 -14.81 12.92
CA MET A 552 11.09 -13.84 13.08
C MET A 552 10.11 -13.81 11.89
N ASN A 553 10.17 -14.79 10.99
CA ASN A 553 9.35 -14.82 9.76
C ASN A 553 9.50 -13.56 8.89
N GLY A 554 10.65 -12.88 9.01
CA GLY A 554 10.94 -11.69 8.20
C GLY A 554 11.39 -12.07 6.80
N THR A 555 11.01 -11.22 5.84
CA THR A 555 11.56 -11.23 4.48
C THR A 555 12.80 -10.35 4.44
N PHE A 556 13.78 -10.68 3.63
CA PHE A 556 14.98 -9.86 3.46
C PHE A 556 15.51 -9.94 2.04
N GLY A 557 16.05 -8.80 1.58
CA GLY A 557 16.77 -8.70 0.32
C GLY A 557 18.22 -9.18 0.44
N SER A 558 18.97 -9.08 -0.66
CA SER A 558 20.40 -9.33 -0.63
C SER A 558 21.11 -8.28 0.23
N PRO A 559 22.02 -8.67 1.14
CA PRO A 559 22.78 -7.72 1.95
C PRO A 559 23.58 -6.74 1.07
N GLU A 560 23.40 -5.44 1.29
CA GLU A 560 24.21 -4.40 0.65
C GLU A 560 25.42 -4.08 1.52
N GLN A 561 26.63 -4.18 0.99
CA GLN A 561 27.83 -3.85 1.74
C GLN A 561 28.18 -2.37 1.61
N VAL A 562 28.27 -1.68 2.74
CA VAL A 562 28.66 -0.27 2.84
C VAL A 562 29.86 -0.14 3.77
N GLY A 563 31.08 -0.21 3.21
CA GLY A 563 32.32 -0.24 4.00
C GLY A 563 32.45 -1.51 4.84
N GLU A 564 32.63 -1.38 6.15
CA GLU A 564 32.68 -2.48 7.12
C GLU A 564 31.30 -2.95 7.60
N MET A 565 30.24 -2.22 7.22
CA MET A 565 28.85 -2.51 7.59
C MET A 565 28.12 -3.18 6.45
N ALA A 566 27.13 -3.99 6.78
CA ALA A 566 26.17 -4.54 5.84
C ALA A 566 24.78 -4.03 6.20
N VAL A 567 24.00 -3.70 5.19
CA VAL A 567 22.61 -3.24 5.30
C VAL A 567 21.68 -4.34 4.82
N LEU A 568 20.72 -4.70 5.65
CA LEU A 568 19.65 -5.66 5.37
C LEU A 568 18.33 -4.90 5.41
N SER A 569 17.54 -5.01 4.36
CA SER A 569 16.20 -4.42 4.30
C SER A 569 15.15 -5.48 3.99
N GLY A 570 13.96 -5.34 4.54
CA GLY A 570 12.87 -6.27 4.35
C GLY A 570 11.69 -5.95 5.25
N GLU A 571 10.79 -6.90 5.40
CA GLU A 571 9.60 -6.76 6.23
C GLU A 571 9.52 -7.89 7.25
N ALA A 572 8.99 -7.60 8.43
CA ALA A 572 8.78 -8.60 9.47
C ALA A 572 7.57 -8.26 10.36
N PRO A 573 6.90 -9.26 10.98
CA PRO A 573 5.81 -9.03 11.91
C PRO A 573 6.24 -8.20 13.12
N VAL A 574 5.44 -7.20 13.48
CA VAL A 574 5.70 -6.33 14.65
C VAL A 574 5.85 -7.15 15.93
N ALA A 575 5.03 -8.19 16.09
CA ALA A 575 5.02 -9.07 17.26
C ALA A 575 6.40 -9.67 17.59
N LEU A 576 7.18 -9.99 16.58
CA LEU A 576 8.47 -10.64 16.73
C LEU A 576 9.66 -9.66 16.69
N MET A 577 9.41 -8.40 16.32
CA MET A 577 10.45 -7.36 16.18
C MET A 577 10.55 -6.43 17.39
N GLN A 578 9.62 -6.47 18.34
CA GLN A 578 9.53 -5.52 19.45
C GLN A 578 10.82 -5.30 20.22
N ASP A 579 11.50 -6.39 20.60
CA ASP A 579 12.73 -6.32 21.41
C ASP A 579 14.01 -6.47 20.59
N TYR A 580 13.90 -6.68 19.29
CA TYR A 580 15.05 -7.01 18.43
C TYR A 580 16.09 -5.89 18.37
N GLN A 581 15.69 -4.65 18.48
CA GLN A 581 16.64 -3.52 18.56
C GLN A 581 17.63 -3.66 19.73
N ARG A 582 17.13 -4.10 20.89
CA ARG A 582 18.00 -4.36 22.07
C ARG A 582 18.97 -5.51 21.84
N GLU A 583 18.50 -6.56 21.16
CA GLU A 583 19.36 -7.70 20.78
C GLU A 583 20.43 -7.25 19.79
N VAL A 584 20.08 -6.47 18.76
CA VAL A 584 21.02 -5.90 17.78
C VAL A 584 22.11 -5.09 18.47
N ILE A 585 21.76 -4.16 19.33
CA ILE A 585 22.72 -3.36 20.10
C ILE A 585 23.65 -4.24 20.92
N SER A 586 23.09 -5.27 21.57
CA SER A 586 23.85 -6.21 22.41
C SER A 586 24.89 -6.99 21.62
N TYR A 587 24.50 -7.72 20.55
CA TYR A 587 25.43 -8.58 19.85
C TYR A 587 26.41 -7.82 18.94
N THR A 588 26.04 -6.61 18.49
CA THR A 588 26.93 -5.73 17.69
C THR A 588 27.81 -4.83 18.56
N LYS A 589 27.69 -4.90 19.89
CA LYS A 589 28.37 -4.04 20.87
C LYS A 589 28.12 -2.55 20.60
N GLY A 590 26.88 -2.20 20.27
CA GLY A 590 26.45 -0.83 20.02
C GLY A 590 26.76 -0.29 18.62
N ARG A 591 27.34 -1.09 17.70
CA ARG A 591 27.63 -0.66 16.33
C ARG A 591 26.45 -0.89 15.37
N GLY A 592 25.52 -1.81 15.69
CA GLY A 592 24.33 -2.10 14.87
C GLY A 592 23.23 -1.06 15.08
N ARG A 593 22.49 -0.81 14.01
CA ARG A 593 21.32 0.08 14.01
C ARG A 593 20.14 -0.62 13.37
N LEU A 594 18.97 -0.55 13.99
CA LEU A 594 17.71 -1.02 13.43
C LEU A 594 16.76 0.15 13.32
N SER A 595 16.26 0.39 12.11
CA SER A 595 15.18 1.34 11.84
C SER A 595 13.97 0.56 11.37
N CYS A 596 12.82 0.80 11.98
CA CYS A 596 11.56 0.18 11.60
C CYS A 596 10.55 1.27 11.27
N SER A 597 9.74 1.04 10.25
CA SER A 597 8.55 1.83 9.94
C SER A 597 7.38 0.90 9.64
N LEU A 598 6.14 1.31 9.96
CA LEU A 598 4.97 0.50 9.67
C LEU A 598 4.81 0.35 8.15
N SER A 599 4.82 -0.90 7.68
CA SER A 599 4.58 -1.25 6.27
C SER A 599 3.09 -1.42 5.96
N GLY A 600 2.28 -1.73 6.97
CA GLY A 600 0.86 -2.01 6.87
C GLY A 600 0.47 -3.30 7.59
N TYR A 601 -0.70 -3.82 7.25
CA TYR A 601 -1.25 -5.04 7.83
C TYR A 601 -1.22 -6.17 6.80
N LYS A 602 -0.86 -7.38 7.24
CA LYS A 602 -0.82 -8.60 6.42
C LYS A 602 -1.48 -9.76 7.16
N PRO A 603 -1.95 -10.80 6.44
CA PRO A 603 -2.51 -11.98 7.07
C PRO A 603 -1.56 -12.57 8.11
N SER A 604 -2.07 -12.81 9.32
CA SER A 604 -1.27 -13.34 10.41
C SER A 604 -0.82 -14.78 10.14
N SER A 605 0.46 -15.03 10.34
CA SER A 605 1.08 -16.34 10.12
C SER A 605 0.72 -17.37 11.20
N ASN A 606 0.34 -16.91 12.39
CA ASN A 606 -0.03 -17.74 13.57
C ASN A 606 -1.44 -17.44 14.08
N ALA A 607 -2.37 -17.14 13.16
CA ALA A 607 -3.72 -16.72 13.47
C ALA A 607 -4.46 -17.65 14.45
N GLU A 608 -4.33 -18.97 14.32
CA GLU A 608 -5.00 -19.93 15.20
C GLU A 608 -4.55 -19.81 16.67
N GLU A 609 -3.24 -19.62 16.91
CA GLU A 609 -2.69 -19.44 18.25
C GLU A 609 -3.16 -18.13 18.85
N VAL A 610 -3.16 -17.05 18.06
CA VAL A 610 -3.60 -15.71 18.47
C VAL A 610 -5.09 -15.73 18.82
N LEU A 611 -5.92 -16.29 17.96
CA LEU A 611 -7.37 -16.39 18.17
C LEU A 611 -7.71 -17.23 19.42
N THR A 612 -6.95 -18.31 19.64
CA THR A 612 -7.11 -19.14 20.85
C THR A 612 -6.73 -18.36 22.12
N ALA A 613 -5.67 -17.54 22.03
CA ALA A 613 -5.24 -16.71 23.17
C ALA A 613 -6.22 -15.57 23.47
N ILE A 614 -6.79 -14.93 22.46
CA ILE A 614 -7.80 -13.86 22.58
C ILE A 614 -9.11 -14.44 23.12
N GLY A 615 -9.53 -15.61 22.62
CA GLY A 615 -10.74 -16.31 23.07
C GLY A 615 -12.04 -15.51 22.89
N TYR A 616 -12.11 -14.68 21.85
CA TYR A 616 -13.31 -13.90 21.52
C TYR A 616 -14.42 -14.80 20.98
N ASP A 617 -15.65 -14.57 21.45
CA ASP A 617 -16.84 -15.27 20.97
C ASP A 617 -17.87 -14.26 20.48
N SER A 618 -18.00 -14.16 19.16
CA SER A 618 -18.90 -13.20 18.50
C SER A 618 -20.39 -13.43 18.81
N GLU A 619 -20.78 -14.64 19.24
CA GLU A 619 -22.17 -14.95 19.61
C GLU A 619 -22.51 -14.45 21.03
N ARG A 620 -21.51 -14.24 21.87
CA ARG A 620 -21.66 -13.72 23.23
C ARG A 620 -21.50 -12.22 23.33
N ASP A 621 -21.15 -11.56 22.23
CA ASP A 621 -21.01 -10.11 22.19
C ASP A 621 -22.40 -9.45 22.07
N LEU A 622 -22.93 -9.02 23.20
CA LEU A 622 -24.25 -8.40 23.29
C LEU A 622 -24.28 -6.99 22.68
N GLU A 623 -23.15 -6.29 22.63
CA GLU A 623 -23.05 -4.96 22.05
C GLU A 623 -23.03 -5.00 20.51
N ASN A 624 -22.53 -6.11 19.95
CA ASN A 624 -22.42 -6.33 18.51
C ASN A 624 -23.13 -7.63 18.11
N PRO A 625 -24.45 -7.71 18.22
CA PRO A 625 -25.21 -8.93 17.97
C PRO A 625 -25.14 -9.38 16.51
N THR A 626 -24.94 -10.66 16.28
CA THR A 626 -24.87 -11.29 14.96
C THR A 626 -26.24 -11.64 14.38
N GLY A 627 -27.22 -11.91 15.24
CA GLY A 627 -28.58 -12.27 14.86
C GLY A 627 -29.47 -11.04 14.59
N SER A 628 -30.60 -11.27 13.91
CA SER A 628 -31.61 -10.25 13.57
C SER A 628 -32.87 -10.43 14.42
N VAL A 629 -33.67 -9.36 14.54
CA VAL A 629 -34.92 -9.35 15.32
C VAL A 629 -36.10 -9.32 14.36
N PHE A 630 -36.95 -10.34 14.45
CA PHE A 630 -38.20 -10.48 13.67
C PHE A 630 -39.41 -10.46 14.58
N CYS A 631 -40.59 -10.21 14.03
CA CYS A 631 -41.85 -10.19 14.78
C CYS A 631 -42.81 -11.27 14.29
N ALA A 632 -43.30 -12.10 15.18
CA ALA A 632 -44.39 -13.03 14.90
C ALA A 632 -45.46 -12.94 16.00
N HIS A 633 -46.72 -12.89 15.60
CA HIS A 633 -47.88 -12.81 16.51
C HIS A 633 -47.80 -11.67 17.57
N GLY A 634 -47.13 -10.55 17.16
CA GLY A 634 -46.99 -9.38 18.04
C GLY A 634 -45.88 -9.48 19.09
N ALA A 635 -45.00 -10.48 19.00
CA ALA A 635 -43.82 -10.64 19.85
C ALA A 635 -42.54 -10.66 19.01
N GLY A 636 -41.54 -9.86 19.42
CA GLY A 636 -40.22 -9.90 18.82
C GLY A 636 -39.46 -11.16 19.23
N PHE A 637 -38.73 -11.77 18.32
CA PHE A 637 -37.82 -12.89 18.58
C PHE A 637 -36.53 -12.73 17.79
N VAL A 638 -35.45 -13.27 18.33
CA VAL A 638 -34.12 -13.20 17.70
C VAL A 638 -33.91 -14.42 16.83
N VAL A 639 -33.50 -14.18 15.58
CA VAL A 639 -33.10 -15.22 14.61
C VAL A 639 -31.57 -15.21 14.52
N PRO A 640 -30.91 -16.36 14.71
CA PRO A 640 -29.45 -16.47 14.55
C PRO A 640 -28.99 -16.08 13.14
N TRP A 641 -27.75 -15.66 13.01
CA TRP A 641 -27.17 -15.14 11.77
C TRP A 641 -27.27 -16.10 10.59
N ASP A 642 -27.17 -17.41 10.81
CA ASP A 642 -27.23 -18.48 9.81
C ASP A 642 -28.64 -18.77 9.29
N GLN A 643 -29.67 -18.28 9.97
CA GLN A 643 -31.07 -18.48 9.61
C GLN A 643 -31.76 -17.19 9.14
N VAL A 644 -31.09 -16.04 9.16
CA VAL A 644 -31.70 -14.75 8.80
C VAL A 644 -32.26 -14.76 7.38
N GLU A 645 -31.64 -15.46 6.45
CA GLU A 645 -32.07 -15.55 5.05
C GLU A 645 -33.39 -16.29 4.89
N ASP A 646 -33.75 -17.20 5.79
CA ASP A 646 -35.03 -17.93 5.77
C ASP A 646 -36.20 -17.04 6.21
N TYR A 647 -35.91 -15.94 6.94
CA TYR A 647 -36.90 -15.04 7.51
C TYR A 647 -36.93 -13.66 6.86
N MET A 648 -35.92 -13.27 6.07
CA MET A 648 -35.85 -11.95 5.46
C MET A 648 -37.04 -11.67 4.53
N HIS A 649 -37.45 -10.42 4.41
CA HIS A 649 -38.62 -9.99 3.66
C HIS A 649 -38.28 -9.53 2.24
N LEU A 650 -37.01 -9.24 1.95
CA LEU A 650 -36.50 -8.92 0.62
C LEU A 650 -35.68 -10.09 0.08
N GLU A 651 -35.73 -10.29 -1.22
CA GLU A 651 -34.87 -11.32 -1.86
C GLU A 651 -33.42 -10.85 -1.89
N SER A 652 -32.48 -11.79 -1.71
CA SER A 652 -31.06 -11.53 -1.89
C SER A 652 -30.74 -11.00 -3.28
N VAL A 653 -30.03 -9.90 -3.32
CA VAL A 653 -29.57 -9.25 -4.56
C VAL A 653 -28.29 -9.93 -5.08
N PHE A 654 -27.46 -10.39 -4.16
CA PHE A 654 -26.22 -11.08 -4.47
C PHE A 654 -26.49 -12.59 -4.63
N LYS A 655 -26.43 -13.04 -5.87
CA LYS A 655 -26.30 -14.49 -6.14
C LYS A 655 -24.79 -14.76 -6.22
N PRO A 656 -24.21 -15.52 -5.29
CA PRO A 656 -22.82 -15.92 -5.42
C PRO A 656 -22.66 -16.50 -6.82
N LYS A 657 -21.66 -16.04 -7.59
CA LYS A 657 -21.21 -16.81 -8.73
C LYS A 657 -20.90 -18.17 -8.12
N GLU A 658 -21.62 -19.22 -8.56
CA GLU A 658 -21.22 -20.58 -8.23
C GLU A 658 -19.72 -20.61 -8.36
N GLU A 659 -19.01 -20.88 -7.26
CA GLU A 659 -17.55 -20.97 -7.29
C GLU A 659 -17.20 -21.80 -8.52
N PRO A 660 -16.23 -21.38 -9.35
CA PRO A 660 -15.81 -22.23 -10.44
C PRO A 660 -15.46 -23.57 -9.79
N GLU A 661 -16.27 -24.61 -10.10
CA GLU A 661 -15.99 -25.98 -9.65
C GLU A 661 -14.48 -26.15 -9.71
N GLN A 662 -13.91 -26.60 -8.60
CA GLN A 662 -12.49 -26.78 -8.34
C GLN A 662 -11.66 -26.97 -9.60
N ASP A 663 -10.55 -26.26 -9.75
CA ASP A 663 -9.65 -26.37 -10.90
C ASP A 663 -9.58 -27.84 -11.32
N PRO A 664 -9.89 -28.21 -12.60
CA PRO A 664 -9.92 -29.62 -13.03
C PRO A 664 -8.59 -30.36 -12.80
N PHE A 665 -7.56 -29.63 -12.36
CA PHE A 665 -6.25 -30.12 -11.92
C PHE A 665 -6.01 -30.15 -10.42
N ASP A 666 -6.97 -29.76 -9.60
CA ASP A 666 -7.03 -30.30 -8.26
C ASP A 666 -7.18 -31.84 -8.37
N GLU A 667 -6.32 -32.63 -7.72
CA GLU A 667 -6.32 -34.10 -7.76
C GLU A 667 -7.72 -34.70 -7.58
N GLN A 668 -8.59 -34.05 -6.82
CA GLN A 668 -9.98 -34.48 -6.59
C GLN A 668 -10.89 -34.17 -7.79
N ALA A 669 -10.72 -33.04 -8.47
CA ALA A 669 -11.54 -32.68 -9.63
C ALA A 669 -11.18 -33.50 -10.86
N VAL A 670 -9.90 -33.75 -11.10
CA VAL A 670 -9.44 -34.66 -12.18
C VAL A 670 -9.89 -36.10 -11.92
N SER A 671 -9.83 -36.56 -10.67
CA SER A 671 -10.34 -37.87 -10.26
C SER A 671 -11.85 -37.99 -10.47
N ALA A 672 -12.62 -36.91 -10.30
CA ALA A 672 -14.07 -36.88 -10.56
C ALA A 672 -14.38 -36.88 -12.06
N ALA A 673 -13.63 -36.11 -12.87
CA ALA A 673 -13.76 -36.11 -14.33
C ALA A 673 -13.46 -37.49 -14.96
N VAL A 674 -12.42 -38.16 -14.48
CA VAL A 674 -12.06 -39.52 -14.88
C VAL A 674 -13.13 -40.53 -14.48
N ARG A 675 -13.77 -40.40 -13.31
CA ARG A 675 -14.89 -41.24 -12.90
C ARG A 675 -16.12 -41.05 -13.79
N ARG A 676 -16.46 -39.81 -14.15
CA ARG A 676 -17.59 -39.51 -15.06
C ARG A 676 -17.32 -40.01 -16.48
N ALA A 677 -16.10 -39.84 -16.98
CA ALA A 677 -15.71 -40.38 -18.29
C ALA A 677 -15.81 -41.91 -18.35
N ARG A 678 -15.48 -42.63 -17.25
CA ARG A 678 -15.68 -44.07 -17.12
C ARG A 678 -17.17 -44.46 -17.17
N TYR A 679 -18.06 -43.65 -16.60
CA TYR A 679 -19.50 -43.92 -16.64
C TYR A 679 -20.06 -43.85 -18.08
N VAL A 680 -19.61 -42.83 -18.84
CA VAL A 680 -20.01 -42.66 -20.25
C VAL A 680 -19.48 -43.81 -21.14
N SER A 681 -18.27 -44.33 -20.87
CA SER A 681 -17.70 -45.45 -21.64
C SER A 681 -18.35 -46.83 -21.35
N SER A 682 -19.28 -46.90 -20.41
CA SER A 682 -20.05 -48.12 -20.09
C SER A 682 -21.46 -48.14 -20.70
N LEU A 683 -21.81 -47.11 -21.47
CA LEU A 683 -23.12 -47.00 -22.12
C LEU A 683 -23.21 -47.94 -23.36
N SER A 684 -24.39 -48.52 -23.59
CA SER A 684 -24.64 -49.27 -24.76
C SER A 684 -24.82 -48.38 -26.01
N PRO A 685 -24.63 -48.88 -27.24
CA PRO A 685 -24.79 -48.09 -28.46
C PRO A 685 -26.19 -47.47 -28.65
N GLU A 686 -27.21 -47.99 -27.95
CA GLU A 686 -28.57 -47.43 -27.95
C GLU A 686 -28.69 -46.22 -27.00
N GLU A 687 -28.05 -46.25 -25.84
CA GLU A 687 -28.02 -45.17 -24.88
C GLU A 687 -27.17 -44.00 -25.39
N GLU A 688 -26.10 -44.27 -26.17
CA GLU A 688 -25.33 -43.23 -26.86
C GLU A 688 -26.17 -42.46 -27.88
N ARG A 689 -27.00 -43.14 -28.66
CA ARG A 689 -27.92 -42.51 -29.63
C ARG A 689 -28.99 -41.65 -28.96
N GLU A 690 -29.57 -42.09 -27.86
CA GLU A 690 -30.53 -41.29 -27.10
C GLU A 690 -29.88 -40.01 -26.49
N LEU A 691 -28.65 -40.10 -26.03
CA LEU A 691 -27.88 -38.93 -25.54
C LEU A 691 -27.51 -37.98 -26.67
N GLU A 692 -27.17 -38.46 -27.86
CA GLU A 692 -26.93 -37.64 -29.04
C GLU A 692 -28.19 -36.90 -29.50
N GLU A 693 -29.35 -37.61 -29.55
CA GLU A 693 -30.65 -37.01 -29.91
C GLU A 693 -31.08 -35.93 -28.89
N MET A 694 -30.84 -36.15 -27.59
CA MET A 694 -31.10 -35.14 -26.55
C MET A 694 -30.15 -33.93 -26.64
N ALA A 695 -28.89 -34.16 -26.98
CA ALA A 695 -27.90 -33.11 -27.19
C ALA A 695 -28.23 -32.23 -28.41
N GLU A 696 -28.68 -32.89 -29.53
CA GLU A 696 -29.13 -32.15 -30.71
C GLU A 696 -30.43 -31.38 -30.48
N ALA A 697 -31.38 -31.93 -29.73
CA ALA A 697 -32.61 -31.23 -29.36
C ALA A 697 -32.32 -29.99 -28.48
N SER A 698 -31.34 -30.11 -27.60
CA SER A 698 -30.85 -28.99 -26.77
C SER A 698 -30.13 -27.91 -27.59
N ARG A 699 -29.35 -28.29 -28.62
CA ARG A 699 -28.72 -27.37 -29.57
C ARG A 699 -29.77 -26.61 -30.37
N ARG A 700 -30.79 -27.28 -30.89
CA ARG A 700 -31.91 -26.60 -31.63
C ARG A 700 -32.70 -25.63 -30.77
N LYS A 701 -32.93 -25.93 -29.48
CA LYS A 701 -33.53 -25.01 -28.52
C LYS A 701 -32.68 -23.79 -28.25
N ARG A 702 -31.35 -23.96 -28.14
CA ARG A 702 -30.41 -22.83 -27.95
C ARG A 702 -30.28 -21.93 -29.18
N GLU A 703 -30.28 -22.50 -30.38
CA GLU A 703 -30.29 -21.70 -31.62
C GLU A 703 -31.58 -20.88 -31.79
N GLN A 704 -32.73 -21.45 -31.42
CA GLN A 704 -33.98 -20.72 -31.41
C GLN A 704 -34.05 -19.63 -30.36
N ALA A 705 -33.46 -19.86 -29.21
CA ALA A 705 -33.30 -18.81 -28.17
C ALA A 705 -32.35 -17.71 -28.62
N ARG A 706 -31.21 -18.04 -29.27
CA ARG A 706 -30.30 -17.04 -29.86
C ARG A 706 -30.94 -16.19 -30.96
N LYS A 707 -31.77 -16.80 -31.84
CA LYS A 707 -32.52 -16.07 -32.87
C LYS A 707 -33.57 -15.16 -32.24
N LYS A 708 -34.22 -15.53 -31.16
CA LYS A 708 -35.20 -14.71 -30.42
C LYS A 708 -34.53 -13.53 -29.71
N TYR A 709 -33.31 -13.69 -29.23
CA TYR A 709 -32.52 -12.60 -28.59
C TYR A 709 -31.96 -11.60 -29.61
N SER A 710 -31.60 -12.07 -30.81
CA SER A 710 -31.14 -11.24 -31.93
C SER A 710 -32.25 -10.35 -32.45
N TYR A 711 -33.49 -10.87 -32.52
CA TYR A 711 -34.65 -10.11 -33.04
C TYR A 711 -35.09 -8.96 -32.09
N ARG A 712 -34.89 -9.12 -30.78
CA ARG A 712 -35.22 -8.08 -29.80
C ARG A 712 -34.19 -6.93 -29.73
N LYS A 713 -32.96 -7.14 -30.21
CA LYS A 713 -31.88 -6.14 -30.21
C LYS A 713 -31.94 -5.19 -31.39
N THR A 714 -32.71 -5.52 -32.43
CA THR A 714 -32.85 -4.71 -33.67
C THR A 714 -34.00 -3.68 -33.63
N GLU A 715 -34.90 -3.78 -32.64
CA GLU A 715 -36.02 -2.84 -32.53
C GLU A 715 -35.77 -1.65 -31.56
N LEU A 716 -34.62 -1.60 -30.90
CA LEU A 716 -34.27 -0.55 -29.91
C LEU A 716 -33.22 0.46 -30.33
N ASP A 717 -32.71 0.41 -31.59
CA ASP A 717 -31.62 1.26 -32.06
C ASP A 717 -32.05 2.17 -33.26
N THR A 718 -33.15 2.90 -33.10
CA THR A 718 -33.44 4.07 -33.97
C THR A 718 -33.79 5.27 -33.12
N GLY A 719 -32.78 6.09 -32.77
CA GLY A 719 -33.00 7.43 -32.28
C GLY A 719 -31.98 7.94 -31.27
N SER A 720 -30.88 8.41 -31.70
CA SER A 720 -30.34 9.75 -31.49
C SER A 720 -28.80 9.75 -31.57
N ASN A 721 -28.30 10.60 -32.44
CA ASN A 721 -26.87 10.95 -32.57
C ASN A 721 -26.40 11.69 -31.31
N SER A 722 -25.39 11.17 -30.64
CA SER A 722 -24.43 11.98 -29.89
C SER A 722 -23.06 11.26 -29.86
N THR A 723 -22.08 11.95 -30.39
CA THR A 723 -20.67 11.63 -30.38
C THR A 723 -20.15 11.48 -28.96
N GLY A 724 -19.76 10.26 -28.56
CA GLY A 724 -19.12 9.95 -27.30
C GLY A 724 -18.14 8.82 -27.49
N GLU A 725 -16.90 9.05 -27.12
CA GLU A 725 -15.77 8.14 -27.26
C GLU A 725 -16.06 6.74 -26.69
N TYR A 726 -15.81 5.72 -27.49
CA TYR A 726 -15.89 4.32 -27.08
C TYR A 726 -14.69 3.97 -26.16
N LYS A 727 -14.92 3.94 -24.87
CA LYS A 727 -14.03 3.17 -23.95
C LYS A 727 -14.33 1.69 -24.12
N SER A 728 -13.39 0.94 -24.66
CA SER A 728 -13.47 -0.51 -24.78
C SER A 728 -13.56 -1.13 -23.38
N ARG A 729 -14.66 -1.82 -23.08
CA ARG A 729 -14.75 -2.70 -21.91
C ARG A 729 -13.69 -3.79 -22.03
N LYS A 730 -12.74 -3.86 -21.09
CA LYS A 730 -11.86 -5.02 -20.92
C LYS A 730 -12.75 -6.26 -20.74
N ARG A 731 -12.71 -7.19 -21.71
CA ARG A 731 -13.23 -8.54 -21.53
C ARG A 731 -12.42 -9.18 -20.41
N GLU A 732 -13.06 -9.68 -19.36
CA GLU A 732 -12.43 -10.59 -18.39
C GLU A 732 -11.81 -11.75 -19.17
N ARG A 733 -10.50 -11.97 -19.00
CA ARG A 733 -9.78 -13.08 -19.61
C ARG A 733 -10.26 -14.36 -18.92
N ARG A 734 -10.96 -15.23 -19.67
CA ARG A 734 -11.21 -16.60 -19.21
C ARG A 734 -9.88 -17.32 -19.07
N LYS A 735 -9.76 -18.21 -18.07
CA LYS A 735 -8.58 -19.09 -17.94
C LYS A 735 -8.40 -19.89 -19.22
N GLU A 736 -7.18 -19.93 -19.75
CA GLU A 736 -6.81 -20.59 -20.99
C GLU A 736 -6.14 -21.94 -20.68
N TYR A 737 -6.62 -23.01 -21.31
CA TYR A 737 -6.06 -24.36 -21.19
C TYR A 737 -5.47 -24.80 -22.52
N LEU A 738 -4.27 -25.40 -22.49
CA LEU A 738 -3.61 -26.00 -23.64
C LEU A 738 -3.41 -27.50 -23.38
N LEU A 739 -4.14 -28.32 -24.10
CA LEU A 739 -4.01 -29.79 -24.11
C LEU A 739 -3.04 -30.16 -25.23
N VAL A 740 -2.07 -31.00 -24.97
CA VAL A 740 -1.04 -31.40 -25.94
C VAL A 740 -0.93 -32.92 -26.02
N ASP A 741 -1.14 -33.50 -27.21
CA ASP A 741 -0.80 -34.87 -27.46
C ASP A 741 0.71 -35.07 -27.58
N GLY A 742 1.33 -35.67 -26.56
CA GLY A 742 2.78 -35.76 -26.44
C GLY A 742 3.43 -36.58 -27.55
N TYR A 743 2.89 -37.72 -27.92
CA TYR A 743 3.52 -38.54 -28.97
C TYR A 743 3.25 -37.96 -30.37
N ASN A 744 2.12 -37.38 -30.61
CA ASN A 744 1.81 -36.76 -31.88
C ASN A 744 2.80 -35.58 -32.12
N ILE A 745 3.12 -34.79 -31.11
CA ILE A 745 4.09 -33.72 -31.19
C ILE A 745 5.54 -34.25 -31.32
N ILE A 746 5.92 -35.29 -30.55
CA ILE A 746 7.27 -35.90 -30.64
C ILE A 746 7.56 -36.38 -32.06
N PHE A 747 6.57 -37.09 -32.70
CA PHE A 747 6.78 -37.60 -34.02
C PHE A 747 6.59 -36.55 -35.14
N ALA A 748 5.94 -35.44 -34.88
CA ALA A 748 5.78 -34.35 -35.82
C ALA A 748 7.00 -33.42 -35.90
N TRP A 749 7.72 -33.23 -34.80
CA TRP A 749 8.90 -32.36 -34.75
C TRP A 749 10.17 -33.15 -35.07
N GLU A 750 10.94 -32.70 -36.08
CA GLU A 750 12.09 -33.40 -36.59
C GLU A 750 13.17 -33.70 -35.54
N GLU A 751 13.47 -32.69 -34.67
CA GLU A 751 14.45 -32.82 -33.57
C GLU A 751 14.03 -33.88 -32.56
N LEU A 752 12.78 -33.88 -32.13
CA LEU A 752 12.28 -34.82 -31.15
C LEU A 752 12.10 -36.25 -31.76
N ARG A 753 11.72 -36.31 -33.02
CA ARG A 753 11.60 -37.59 -33.77
C ARG A 753 12.93 -38.30 -33.91
N GLU A 754 14.02 -37.57 -34.21
CA GLU A 754 15.35 -38.16 -34.27
C GLU A 754 15.83 -38.62 -32.90
N LEU A 755 15.55 -37.84 -31.85
CA LEU A 755 15.87 -38.20 -30.48
C LEU A 755 15.06 -39.45 -30.04
N ALA A 756 13.81 -39.53 -30.40
CA ALA A 756 12.92 -40.68 -30.07
C ALA A 756 13.36 -42.00 -30.68
N LYS A 757 14.07 -41.98 -31.83
CA LYS A 757 14.67 -43.19 -32.43
C LYS A 757 15.80 -43.76 -31.59
N ILE A 758 16.49 -42.93 -30.78
CA ILE A 758 17.60 -43.31 -29.93
C ILE A 758 17.09 -43.60 -28.52
N ASN A 759 16.30 -42.69 -27.94
CA ASN A 759 15.72 -42.80 -26.60
C ASN A 759 14.40 -42.08 -26.50
N ILE A 760 13.33 -42.79 -26.34
CA ILE A 760 11.97 -42.26 -26.28
C ILE A 760 11.74 -41.45 -24.98
N ASP A 761 12.36 -41.85 -23.86
CA ASP A 761 12.25 -41.14 -22.58
C ASP A 761 13.02 -39.82 -22.61
N GLY A 762 14.14 -39.77 -23.32
CA GLY A 762 14.88 -38.54 -23.59
C GLY A 762 14.05 -37.57 -24.44
N ALA A 763 13.31 -38.05 -25.42
CA ALA A 763 12.41 -37.23 -26.24
C ALA A 763 11.20 -36.70 -25.43
N ARG A 764 10.63 -37.50 -24.51
CA ARG A 764 9.59 -37.04 -23.59
C ARG A 764 10.12 -35.92 -22.65
N GLY A 765 11.27 -36.15 -22.02
CA GLY A 765 11.91 -35.17 -21.16
C GLY A 765 12.17 -33.85 -21.87
N ARG A 766 12.69 -33.92 -23.11
CA ARG A 766 12.95 -32.75 -23.91
C ARG A 766 11.67 -31.98 -24.30
N LEU A 767 10.58 -32.68 -24.64
CA LEU A 767 9.29 -32.06 -24.92
C LEU A 767 8.72 -31.39 -23.64
N MET A 768 8.81 -32.06 -22.49
CA MET A 768 8.38 -31.50 -21.21
C MET A 768 9.14 -30.22 -20.87
N ASP A 769 10.45 -30.16 -21.09
CA ASP A 769 11.25 -28.95 -20.89
C ASP A 769 10.82 -27.79 -21.81
N ILE A 770 10.61 -28.08 -23.09
CA ILE A 770 10.19 -27.07 -24.07
C ILE A 770 8.82 -26.49 -23.69
N LEU A 771 7.86 -27.35 -23.34
CA LEU A 771 6.51 -26.94 -22.99
C LEU A 771 6.44 -26.24 -21.62
N SER A 772 7.28 -26.66 -20.66
CA SER A 772 7.43 -25.98 -19.37
C SER A 772 7.91 -24.52 -19.55
N ASN A 773 8.93 -24.32 -20.40
CA ASN A 773 9.41 -22.97 -20.74
C ASN A 773 8.32 -22.15 -21.45
N TYR A 774 7.60 -22.76 -22.38
CA TYR A 774 6.52 -22.08 -23.10
C TYR A 774 5.36 -21.68 -22.19
N GLN A 775 4.97 -22.55 -21.25
CA GLN A 775 3.94 -22.25 -20.26
C GLN A 775 4.33 -21.04 -19.42
N GLY A 776 5.59 -20.94 -18.98
CA GLY A 776 6.10 -19.76 -18.23
C GLY A 776 5.93 -18.43 -18.98
N ILE A 777 5.97 -18.46 -20.31
CA ILE A 777 5.77 -17.27 -21.17
C ILE A 777 4.29 -16.98 -21.34
N ARG A 778 3.48 -17.97 -21.72
CA ARG A 778 2.04 -17.84 -22.05
C ARG A 778 1.14 -17.70 -20.83
N LYS A 779 1.54 -18.27 -19.69
CA LYS A 779 0.77 -18.31 -18.43
C LYS A 779 -0.60 -18.99 -18.58
N CYS A 780 -0.70 -20.00 -19.45
CA CYS A 780 -1.86 -20.87 -19.59
C CYS A 780 -1.73 -22.12 -18.71
N THR A 781 -2.80 -22.84 -18.43
CA THR A 781 -2.72 -24.17 -17.81
C THR A 781 -2.41 -25.21 -18.89
N LEU A 782 -1.20 -25.80 -18.86
CA LEU A 782 -0.72 -26.74 -19.90
C LEU A 782 -0.77 -28.18 -19.40
N ILE A 783 -1.37 -29.05 -20.21
CA ILE A 783 -1.54 -30.46 -19.95
C ILE A 783 -0.95 -31.24 -21.10
N LEU A 784 0.05 -32.01 -20.82
CA LEU A 784 0.72 -32.90 -21.77
C LEU A 784 0.28 -34.31 -21.51
N VAL A 785 -0.27 -35.00 -22.55
CA VAL A 785 -0.82 -36.32 -22.44
C VAL A 785 0.01 -37.34 -23.23
N PHE A 786 0.36 -38.46 -22.62
CA PHE A 786 1.08 -39.58 -23.23
C PHE A 786 0.30 -40.86 -23.09
N ASP A 787 0.31 -41.72 -24.17
CA ASP A 787 -0.24 -43.06 -24.13
C ASP A 787 0.56 -43.99 -23.21
N ALA A 788 -0.12 -44.71 -22.31
CA ALA A 788 0.51 -45.57 -21.33
C ALA A 788 1.02 -46.90 -21.90
N TYR A 789 0.55 -47.37 -23.09
CA TYR A 789 0.95 -48.68 -23.66
C TYR A 789 2.46 -48.77 -24.01
N LYS A 790 3.17 -47.61 -23.96
CA LYS A 790 4.61 -47.51 -24.15
C LYS A 790 5.40 -47.38 -22.86
N VAL A 791 4.75 -47.48 -21.69
CA VAL A 791 5.37 -47.38 -20.36
C VAL A 791 4.93 -48.56 -19.52
N GLU A 792 5.81 -49.54 -19.33
CA GLU A 792 5.47 -50.74 -18.55
C GLU A 792 5.25 -50.41 -17.08
N GLY A 793 4.04 -50.72 -16.54
CA GLY A 793 3.78 -50.77 -15.09
C GLY A 793 3.21 -49.53 -14.43
N PHE A 794 2.67 -48.55 -15.17
CA PHE A 794 2.11 -47.33 -14.56
C PHE A 794 0.56 -47.39 -14.41
N PRO A 795 0.00 -47.04 -13.24
CA PRO A 795 -1.45 -47.14 -12.97
C PRO A 795 -2.26 -45.90 -13.44
N GLY A 796 -1.75 -45.05 -14.33
CA GLY A 796 -2.42 -43.84 -14.83
C GLY A 796 -2.46 -42.75 -13.79
N GLU A 797 -1.34 -42.08 -13.59
CA GLU A 797 -1.16 -40.96 -12.66
C GLU A 797 -0.96 -39.65 -13.41
N ILE A 798 -1.43 -38.55 -12.80
CA ILE A 798 -1.13 -37.19 -13.21
C ILE A 798 0.09 -36.76 -12.42
N GLN A 799 1.17 -36.42 -13.11
CA GLN A 799 2.40 -35.92 -12.50
C GLN A 799 2.55 -34.43 -12.79
N GLN A 800 2.95 -33.68 -11.82
CA GLN A 800 3.36 -32.29 -12.02
C GLN A 800 4.85 -32.25 -12.39
N TYR A 801 5.14 -31.72 -13.59
CA TYR A 801 6.51 -31.49 -14.05
C TYR A 801 6.74 -29.99 -14.12
N HIS A 802 7.52 -29.44 -13.19
CA HIS A 802 7.69 -27.99 -12.98
C HIS A 802 6.33 -27.25 -12.95
N ASN A 803 6.00 -26.52 -13.99
CA ASN A 803 4.79 -25.70 -14.13
C ASN A 803 3.74 -26.30 -15.09
N ILE A 804 3.94 -27.52 -15.57
CA ILE A 804 3.00 -28.23 -16.46
C ILE A 804 2.48 -29.53 -15.82
N HIS A 805 1.31 -29.98 -16.26
CA HIS A 805 0.73 -31.25 -15.87
C HIS A 805 1.00 -32.30 -16.94
N VAL A 806 1.57 -33.44 -16.56
CA VAL A 806 1.85 -34.56 -17.45
C VAL A 806 0.93 -35.73 -17.07
N VAL A 807 0.20 -36.24 -18.02
CA VAL A 807 -0.76 -37.33 -17.85
C VAL A 807 -0.32 -38.51 -18.65
N TYR A 808 -0.22 -39.66 -18.01
CA TYR A 808 -0.07 -40.97 -18.67
C TYR A 808 -1.42 -41.67 -18.64
N THR A 809 -1.98 -42.02 -19.81
CA THR A 809 -3.29 -42.67 -19.92
C THR A 809 -3.22 -44.07 -19.36
N LYS A 810 -4.39 -44.72 -19.14
CA LYS A 810 -4.46 -46.11 -18.70
C LYS A 810 -4.31 -47.08 -19.87
N GLU A 811 -3.97 -48.36 -19.58
CA GLU A 811 -3.63 -49.42 -20.53
C GLU A 811 -4.67 -49.68 -21.67
N ALA A 812 -5.90 -49.17 -21.54
CA ALA A 812 -6.98 -49.28 -22.55
C ALA A 812 -7.48 -47.92 -23.07
N GLU A 813 -6.83 -46.79 -22.72
CA GLU A 813 -7.24 -45.43 -23.08
C GLU A 813 -6.14 -44.79 -23.90
N THR A 814 -6.45 -44.27 -25.09
CA THR A 814 -5.48 -43.51 -25.90
C THR A 814 -5.42 -42.06 -25.47
N ALA A 815 -4.32 -41.33 -25.78
CA ALA A 815 -4.15 -39.91 -25.54
C ALA A 815 -5.29 -39.12 -26.18
N ASP A 816 -5.67 -39.45 -27.42
CA ASP A 816 -6.78 -38.83 -28.15
C ASP A 816 -8.09 -38.92 -27.39
N GLN A 817 -8.45 -40.14 -26.88
CA GLN A 817 -9.67 -40.31 -26.10
C GLN A 817 -9.68 -39.55 -24.81
N TYR A 818 -8.52 -39.46 -24.14
CA TYR A 818 -8.37 -38.67 -22.92
C TYR A 818 -8.53 -37.16 -23.20
N ILE A 819 -7.83 -36.61 -24.22
CA ILE A 819 -7.92 -35.23 -24.65
C ILE A 819 -9.34 -34.87 -25.06
N GLU A 820 -10.03 -35.73 -25.81
CA GLU A 820 -11.41 -35.51 -26.21
C GLU A 820 -12.36 -35.38 -25.02
N LYS A 821 -12.23 -36.25 -24.02
CA LYS A 821 -13.04 -36.23 -22.80
C LYS A 821 -12.81 -34.98 -21.99
N VAL A 822 -11.54 -34.62 -21.76
CA VAL A 822 -11.18 -33.43 -21.01
C VAL A 822 -11.63 -32.18 -21.78
N ALA A 823 -11.40 -32.10 -23.08
CA ALA A 823 -11.83 -30.96 -23.90
C ALA A 823 -13.36 -30.78 -23.88
N HIS A 824 -14.13 -31.89 -23.89
CA HIS A 824 -15.59 -31.86 -23.78
C HIS A 824 -16.05 -31.31 -22.41
N GLU A 825 -15.38 -31.68 -21.33
CA GLU A 825 -15.77 -31.35 -19.96
C GLU A 825 -15.41 -29.89 -19.62
N ILE A 826 -14.21 -29.43 -19.99
CA ILE A 826 -13.75 -28.07 -19.65
C ILE A 826 -14.06 -27.03 -20.74
N GLY A 827 -14.24 -27.43 -22.00
CA GLY A 827 -14.46 -26.52 -23.14
C GLY A 827 -15.71 -25.65 -23.05
N ARG A 828 -16.67 -26.01 -22.19
CA ARG A 828 -17.88 -25.20 -21.93
C ARG A 828 -17.63 -24.02 -21.00
N LYS A 829 -16.62 -24.13 -20.13
CA LYS A 829 -16.35 -23.15 -19.05
C LYS A 829 -15.12 -22.30 -19.34
N TYR A 830 -14.13 -22.88 -20.00
CA TYR A 830 -12.81 -22.28 -20.24
C TYR A 830 -12.50 -22.14 -21.73
N GLU A 831 -11.48 -21.38 -22.07
CA GLU A 831 -10.94 -21.29 -23.41
C GLU A 831 -9.92 -22.42 -23.59
N VAL A 832 -10.28 -23.46 -24.34
CA VAL A 832 -9.49 -24.69 -24.51
C VAL A 832 -8.88 -24.71 -25.90
N THR A 833 -7.56 -24.86 -25.95
CA THR A 833 -6.78 -25.08 -27.16
C THR A 833 -6.21 -26.50 -27.11
N VAL A 834 -6.34 -27.27 -28.20
CA VAL A 834 -5.80 -28.64 -28.30
C VAL A 834 -4.73 -28.62 -29.37
N ALA A 835 -3.54 -29.11 -29.05
CA ALA A 835 -2.42 -29.24 -29.95
C ALA A 835 -2.23 -30.69 -30.38
N THR A 836 -2.67 -31.00 -31.62
CA THR A 836 -2.54 -32.32 -32.26
C THR A 836 -2.43 -32.18 -33.78
N SER A 837 -1.78 -33.12 -34.44
CA SER A 837 -1.74 -33.25 -35.91
C SER A 837 -2.57 -34.40 -36.44
N ASP A 838 -3.27 -35.16 -35.60
CA ASP A 838 -4.18 -36.21 -36.07
C ASP A 838 -5.44 -35.60 -36.72
N GLY A 839 -5.70 -35.98 -37.97
CA GLY A 839 -6.83 -35.43 -38.72
C GLY A 839 -8.19 -35.84 -38.19
N THR A 840 -8.28 -37.00 -37.56
CA THR A 840 -9.53 -37.53 -36.99
C THR A 840 -9.88 -36.79 -35.69
N GLU A 841 -8.93 -36.63 -34.81
CA GLU A 841 -9.06 -35.90 -33.55
C GLU A 841 -9.38 -34.41 -33.81
N GLN A 842 -8.76 -33.79 -34.82
CA GLN A 842 -9.05 -32.42 -35.23
C GLN A 842 -10.51 -32.14 -35.59
N VAL A 843 -11.18 -33.10 -36.24
CA VAL A 843 -12.59 -32.95 -36.62
C VAL A 843 -13.50 -33.01 -35.39
N ILE A 844 -13.20 -33.90 -34.45
CA ILE A 844 -13.99 -34.10 -33.22
C ILE A 844 -13.89 -32.88 -32.32
N ILE A 845 -12.67 -32.38 -32.11
CA ILE A 845 -12.39 -31.24 -31.23
C ILE A 845 -13.00 -29.94 -31.76
N ARG A 846 -12.99 -29.73 -33.09
CA ARG A 846 -13.71 -28.60 -33.71
C ARG A 846 -15.20 -28.65 -33.47
N GLY A 847 -15.77 -29.84 -33.45
CA GLY A 847 -17.20 -30.07 -33.17
C GLY A 847 -17.58 -29.65 -31.75
N GLN A 848 -16.65 -29.67 -30.81
CA GLN A 848 -16.85 -29.31 -29.40
C GLN A 848 -16.66 -27.84 -29.10
N GLY A 849 -16.19 -27.03 -30.09
CA GLY A 849 -16.02 -25.58 -29.95
C GLY A 849 -14.70 -25.17 -29.32
N CYS A 850 -13.72 -26.05 -29.24
CA CYS A 850 -12.36 -25.78 -28.77
C CYS A 850 -11.48 -25.24 -29.93
N HIS A 851 -10.45 -24.51 -29.58
CA HIS A 851 -9.44 -24.06 -30.52
C HIS A 851 -8.50 -25.22 -30.87
N LEU A 852 -8.07 -25.28 -32.12
CA LEU A 852 -7.15 -26.30 -32.58
C LEU A 852 -5.82 -25.66 -32.99
N LEU A 853 -4.74 -26.31 -32.61
CA LEU A 853 -3.37 -25.94 -32.94
C LEU A 853 -2.67 -27.17 -33.56
N SER A 854 -2.17 -27.08 -34.78
CA SER A 854 -1.36 -28.16 -35.32
C SER A 854 0.03 -28.22 -34.68
N ALA A 855 0.70 -29.38 -34.71
CA ALA A 855 2.06 -29.49 -34.16
C ALA A 855 3.04 -28.48 -34.79
N LYS A 856 2.86 -28.11 -36.05
CA LYS A 856 3.67 -27.12 -36.74
C LYS A 856 3.36 -25.68 -36.26
N GLU A 857 2.11 -25.37 -36.00
CA GLU A 857 1.68 -24.07 -35.47
C GLU A 857 2.17 -23.91 -34.03
N LEU A 858 2.04 -24.95 -33.19
CA LEU A 858 2.58 -24.96 -31.84
C LEU A 858 4.10 -24.70 -31.84
N HIS A 859 4.85 -25.35 -32.73
CA HIS A 859 6.29 -25.11 -32.87
C HIS A 859 6.58 -23.65 -33.24
N THR A 860 5.83 -23.08 -34.20
CA THR A 860 6.00 -21.69 -34.63
C THR A 860 5.66 -20.72 -33.50
N GLU A 861 4.59 -20.96 -32.74
CA GLU A 861 4.24 -20.14 -31.57
C GLU A 861 5.30 -20.17 -30.46
N ILE A 862 5.87 -21.35 -30.17
CA ILE A 862 6.96 -21.48 -29.19
C ILE A 862 8.19 -20.68 -29.63
N VAL A 863 8.57 -20.76 -30.91
CA VAL A 863 9.72 -20.02 -31.45
C VAL A 863 9.47 -18.51 -31.41
N LEU A 864 8.26 -18.06 -31.75
CA LEU A 864 7.88 -16.65 -31.69
C LEU A 864 7.89 -16.13 -30.23
N ALA A 865 7.30 -16.88 -29.29
CA ALA A 865 7.29 -16.52 -27.89
C ALA A 865 8.71 -16.40 -27.31
N GLN A 866 9.61 -17.31 -27.66
CA GLN A 866 11.04 -17.22 -27.28
C GLN A 866 11.74 -16.03 -27.89
N LYS A 867 11.42 -15.66 -29.15
CA LYS A 867 11.98 -14.51 -29.83
C LYS A 867 11.50 -13.20 -29.18
N GLU A 868 10.22 -13.04 -28.93
CA GLU A 868 9.66 -11.88 -28.22
C GLU A 868 10.28 -11.70 -26.83
N LEU A 869 10.54 -12.80 -26.12
CA LEU A 869 11.19 -12.74 -24.81
C LEU A 869 12.65 -12.26 -24.92
N ARG A 870 13.37 -12.67 -25.95
CA ARG A 870 14.74 -12.19 -26.22
C ARG A 870 14.76 -10.72 -26.61
N GLU A 871 13.85 -10.28 -27.49
CA GLU A 871 13.75 -8.88 -27.92
C GLU A 871 13.39 -7.97 -26.73
N ASN A 872 12.40 -8.34 -25.92
CA ASN A 872 12.03 -7.60 -24.70
C ASN A 872 13.12 -7.58 -23.61
N HIS A 873 14.01 -8.58 -23.59
CA HIS A 873 15.18 -8.58 -22.70
C HIS A 873 16.33 -7.74 -23.23
N MET A 874 16.50 -7.65 -24.54
CA MET A 874 17.56 -6.82 -25.14
C MET A 874 17.23 -5.33 -25.00
N GLU A 875 15.98 -4.91 -25.17
CA GLU A 875 15.56 -3.52 -24.93
C GLU A 875 15.69 -3.08 -23.45
N LYS A 876 15.59 -4.02 -22.50
CA LYS A 876 15.83 -3.73 -21.07
C LYS A 876 17.30 -3.82 -20.64
N ALA A 877 18.19 -4.32 -21.48
CA ALA A 877 19.60 -4.57 -21.15
C ALA A 877 20.54 -3.43 -21.54
N GLU A 878 20.07 -2.31 -22.05
CA GLU A 878 20.90 -1.13 -22.36
C GLU A 878 21.24 -0.23 -21.15
N SER A 879 20.95 -0.63 -19.91
CA SER A 879 21.45 0.07 -18.74
C SER A 879 22.50 -0.75 -17.98
N THR A 880 23.76 -0.38 -18.20
CA THR A 880 24.91 -0.52 -17.29
C THR A 880 25.11 -1.86 -16.56
N LYS A 881 25.68 -2.85 -17.24
CA LYS A 881 26.52 -3.87 -16.56
C LYS A 881 27.77 -4.09 -17.41
N ASN A 882 28.94 -3.83 -16.81
CA ASN A 882 30.23 -4.18 -17.34
C ASN A 882 30.32 -5.71 -17.48
N TYR A 883 30.10 -6.22 -18.66
CA TYR A 883 30.32 -7.64 -18.94
C TYR A 883 31.79 -7.87 -19.29
N LEU A 884 32.35 -8.96 -18.79
CA LEU A 884 33.72 -9.42 -19.07
C LEU A 884 33.99 -9.46 -20.57
N PHE A 885 32.99 -9.73 -21.37
CA PHE A 885 33.04 -9.77 -22.84
C PHE A 885 33.45 -8.45 -23.52
N HIS A 886 33.27 -7.29 -22.87
CA HIS A 886 33.71 -6.01 -23.43
C HIS A 886 35.23 -5.77 -23.33
N TYR A 887 35.92 -6.62 -22.58
CA TYR A 887 37.37 -6.54 -22.41
C TYR A 887 38.13 -7.65 -23.16
N LEU A 888 37.43 -8.50 -23.92
CA LEU A 888 37.99 -9.54 -24.77
C LEU A 888 38.07 -9.06 -26.20
N ASP A 889 39.13 -9.44 -26.91
CA ASP A 889 39.20 -9.21 -28.35
C ASP A 889 38.14 -10.04 -29.10
N GLU A 890 37.78 -9.62 -30.33
CA GLU A 890 36.67 -10.22 -31.08
C GLU A 890 36.86 -11.73 -31.37
N GLU A 891 38.09 -12.21 -31.45
CA GLU A 891 38.40 -13.63 -31.69
C GLU A 891 38.16 -14.48 -30.45
N THR A 892 38.65 -14.06 -29.31
CA THR A 892 38.46 -14.76 -28.01
C THR A 892 37.00 -14.73 -27.55
N ALA A 893 36.30 -13.64 -27.79
CA ALA A 893 34.84 -13.52 -27.51
C ALA A 893 34.03 -14.51 -28.37
N LYS A 894 34.43 -14.72 -29.62
CA LYS A 894 33.78 -15.64 -30.53
C LYS A 894 34.04 -17.10 -30.19
N GLU A 895 35.27 -17.43 -29.78
CA GLU A 895 35.62 -18.77 -29.29
C GLU A 895 34.89 -19.14 -28.00
N MET A 896 34.76 -18.21 -27.06
CA MET A 896 33.98 -18.43 -25.83
C MET A 896 32.48 -18.57 -26.09
N GLU A 897 31.96 -17.88 -27.07
CA GLU A 897 30.55 -18.03 -27.46
C GLU A 897 30.30 -19.36 -28.20
N GLU A 898 31.27 -19.85 -28.98
CA GLU A 898 31.21 -21.18 -29.63
C GLU A 898 31.27 -22.30 -28.59
N VAL A 899 32.08 -22.18 -27.55
CA VAL A 899 32.14 -23.11 -26.41
C VAL A 899 30.82 -23.06 -25.64
N ARG A 900 30.25 -21.89 -25.41
CA ARG A 900 28.98 -21.74 -24.75
C ARG A 900 27.81 -22.38 -25.51
N LEU A 901 27.88 -22.36 -26.84
CA LEU A 901 26.88 -22.95 -27.73
C LEU A 901 27.12 -24.44 -28.05
N GLY A 902 28.12 -25.06 -27.39
CA GLY A 902 28.36 -26.48 -27.52
C GLY A 902 28.90 -26.92 -28.88
N LYS A 903 29.52 -26.04 -29.65
CA LYS A 903 30.22 -26.39 -30.90
C LYS A 903 31.67 -26.71 -30.59
N GLU A 904 31.95 -27.99 -30.32
CA GLU A 904 33.34 -28.49 -30.26
C GLU A 904 34.00 -28.38 -31.65
N ASN A 905 35.03 -27.58 -31.74
CA ASN A 905 35.98 -27.70 -32.83
C ASN A 905 37.09 -28.69 -32.47
N ALA A 906 37.06 -29.85 -33.10
CA ALA A 906 38.18 -30.80 -33.10
C ALA A 906 39.36 -30.22 -33.88
N SER A 907 40.35 -29.69 -33.17
CA SER A 907 41.77 -29.69 -33.62
C SER A 907 42.72 -29.19 -32.54
N VAL A 908 43.19 -30.08 -31.71
CA VAL A 908 44.43 -29.86 -30.94
C VAL A 908 45.48 -30.77 -31.52
N GLY A 909 46.37 -30.19 -32.33
CA GLY A 909 47.61 -30.81 -32.74
C GLY A 909 48.58 -30.87 -31.56
N SER A 910 49.09 -32.07 -31.34
CA SER A 910 50.22 -32.37 -30.48
C SER A 910 51.44 -31.50 -30.80
N ASP A 911 52.03 -30.88 -29.78
CA ASP A 911 53.52 -30.81 -29.72
C ASP A 911 53.96 -30.67 -28.25
N GLU A 912 54.86 -31.59 -27.90
CA GLU A 912 55.64 -31.71 -26.70
C GLU A 912 56.55 -30.48 -26.47
N ASN A 913 56.62 -29.98 -25.22
CA ASN A 913 57.92 -29.75 -24.56
C ASN A 913 57.72 -29.23 -23.13
N ILE A 914 58.09 -30.08 -22.19
CA ILE A 914 58.36 -29.72 -20.80
C ILE A 914 59.81 -29.17 -20.73
N PRO A 915 60.10 -28.18 -19.89
CA PRO A 915 61.03 -28.49 -18.79
C PRO A 915 60.57 -27.98 -17.43
N ASP A 916 60.89 -28.85 -16.47
CA ASP A 916 60.90 -28.70 -15.03
C ASP A 916 61.50 -27.38 -14.52
N GLY A 917 61.04 -26.98 -13.38
CA GLY A 917 61.89 -26.23 -12.48
C GLY A 917 61.26 -25.26 -11.51
N ASN A 918 61.09 -25.77 -10.32
CA ASN A 918 61.29 -25.11 -9.00
C ASN A 918 60.15 -24.54 -8.20
N ARG A 919 60.03 -25.22 -7.08
CA ARG A 919 59.51 -24.83 -5.77
C ARG A 919 60.09 -23.49 -5.29
N CYS A 920 59.27 -22.67 -4.65
CA CYS A 920 59.45 -22.31 -3.23
C CYS A 920 58.56 -21.14 -2.84
N SER A 921 57.92 -21.36 -1.75
CA SER A 921 57.41 -20.62 -0.60
C SER A 921 56.11 -19.88 -0.74
#